data_f12ec0ee31c75e58612c653cc63ce1b3
#
_entry.id   f12ec0ee31c75e58612c653cc63ce1b3
#
_cell.length_a   1.000
_cell.length_b   1.000
_cell.length_c   1.000
_cell.angle_alpha   90.00
_cell.angle_beta   90.00
_cell.angle_gamma   90.00
#
_symmetry.space_group_name_H-M   'P 1'
#
loop_
_entity.id
_entity.type
_entity.pdbx_description
1 polymer ?
#
loop_
_entity_poly.entity_id
_entity_poly.type
_entity_poly.pdbx_seq_one_letter_code
_entity_poly.pdbx_strand_id
1 'polypeptide(L)'
;MTESAILTAYNTIDAASVALGCPCLTQPERERLQSEQDVAVRNLFTLSRQYRDEVGVLSSQLALPRNTQVDRVIYGVNCTDFSLADRGKAAGLVSQFGSFSFTVAHAFCRLVYQLGVKNALMALESAHRFAFFNQDGDPYEFSLFCTDEQLAEVADSVVRECLISGAIYSEVAEQHLLNVMAYFQSISGFDFAPVYATYHERYGNDGLLKRLTDLAFVTRFLRVVRDQRVNEVCRMLGILNRTAPYISDWHRDLFAVRSKRVKKYLQSSGVFDAFNELLCTLEDAHNASVSNPKNRIAELCVRGKAVCELSEDMGLSGYFIVLTTPSRFHPTTSFKVAGKWHSRPNKKWWEAGCPTVKDSHAWLNTVWRRVCRRLDKAGIQMPGLRTVEPHADGTTHWNFLIYCNPHESATVLAIFREEAMRDEPDEKGAKEHRIRIEAIDPEKGDGFRYVVKYITKMAGDVSVDGVASLNDRYSARSFCDAVSRAACWQKATRLRLFQFFGVPSVTAYRQMRSFRAPLDPHHINMQQFTPQQVAELEAIRMACDAGDFRTYILLNGGFFCSERLLRPFYIQPQEGGKPRFNRYGEPCAPVISGFMFGPVPVITRFMGCIVRRMTPAEKIRAEEIRSGGDGAGSVSSASRLRLMRFRATSGAAESPPLDL
;
A
#
# COMPACT_ATOMS: atom_id res chain seq x y z
N MET A 1 -7.56 25.55 44.07
CA MET A 1 -6.43 26.49 43.81
C MET A 1 -5.37 25.88 42.88
N THR A 2 -4.99 24.63 43.10
CA THR A 2 -3.95 23.95 42.33
C THR A 2 -4.32 23.74 40.86
N GLU A 3 -5.58 23.47 40.56
CA GLU A 3 -6.07 23.23 39.20
C GLU A 3 -5.99 24.46 38.29
N SER A 4 -6.39 25.64 38.84
CA SER A 4 -6.28 26.90 38.11
C SER A 4 -4.82 27.30 37.83
N ALA A 5 -3.92 27.02 38.77
CA ALA A 5 -2.50 27.30 38.62
C ALA A 5 -1.81 26.38 37.59
N ILE A 6 -2.21 25.12 37.53
CA ILE A 6 -1.76 24.16 36.52
C ILE A 6 -2.24 24.62 35.13
N LEU A 7 -3.51 25.00 35.02
CA LEU A 7 -4.07 25.46 33.75
C LEU A 7 -3.39 26.75 33.26
N THR A 8 -3.05 27.66 34.19
CA THR A 8 -2.33 28.91 33.88
C THR A 8 -0.92 28.58 33.36
N ALA A 9 -0.20 27.67 34.01
CA ALA A 9 1.15 27.25 33.55
C ALA A 9 1.11 26.62 32.16
N TYR A 10 0.11 25.79 31.85
CA TYR A 10 -0.06 25.21 30.51
C TYR A 10 -0.35 26.25 29.45
N ASN A 11 -1.27 27.19 29.74
CA ASN A 11 -1.63 28.27 28.81
C ASN A 11 -0.40 29.14 28.48
N THR A 12 0.47 29.39 29.48
CA THR A 12 1.71 30.14 29.31
C THR A 12 2.69 29.39 28.42
N ILE A 13 2.82 28.05 28.59
CA ILE A 13 3.69 27.20 27.77
C ILE A 13 3.21 27.17 26.34
N ASP A 14 1.88 27.03 26.12
CA ASP A 14 1.28 26.93 24.80
C ASP A 14 1.36 28.27 24.06
N ALA A 15 1.09 29.38 24.74
CA ALA A 15 1.25 30.71 24.17
C ALA A 15 2.69 31.02 23.80
N ALA A 16 3.65 30.66 24.66
CA ALA A 16 5.09 30.81 24.37
C ALA A 16 5.52 29.91 23.21
N SER A 17 5.04 28.68 23.13
CA SER A 17 5.32 27.74 22.03
C SER A 17 4.82 28.27 20.69
N VAL A 18 3.61 28.82 20.65
CA VAL A 18 3.01 29.43 19.45
C VAL A 18 3.80 30.67 19.05
N ALA A 19 4.18 31.52 20.01
CA ALA A 19 4.96 32.72 19.75
C ALA A 19 6.38 32.38 19.24
N LEU A 20 7.06 31.40 19.82
CA LEU A 20 8.40 30.94 19.40
C LEU A 20 8.41 30.38 17.96
N GLY A 21 7.28 29.93 17.46
CA GLY A 21 7.11 29.52 16.04
C GLY A 21 7.05 30.68 15.05
N CYS A 22 7.02 31.93 15.51
CA CYS A 22 6.98 33.10 14.64
C CYS A 22 8.38 33.41 14.05
N PRO A 23 8.52 33.48 12.70
CA PRO A 23 9.81 33.73 12.07
C PRO A 23 10.32 35.18 12.24
N CYS A 24 9.44 36.10 12.67
CA CYS A 24 9.76 37.54 12.80
C CYS A 24 10.35 37.93 14.18
N LEU A 25 10.50 37.00 15.12
CA LEU A 25 11.03 37.29 16.43
C LEU A 25 12.52 37.66 16.39
N THR A 26 12.91 38.72 17.08
CA THR A 26 14.30 39.03 17.33
C THR A 26 14.92 38.04 18.33
N GLN A 27 16.24 37.94 18.35
CA GLN A 27 16.99 37.07 19.25
C GLN A 27 16.62 37.31 20.75
N PRO A 28 16.61 38.58 21.26
CA PRO A 28 16.21 38.86 22.63
C PRO A 28 14.79 38.45 22.96
N GLU A 29 13.82 38.58 22.02
CA GLU A 29 12.44 38.17 22.20
C GLU A 29 12.32 36.64 22.28
N ARG A 30 13.10 35.91 21.48
CA ARG A 30 13.17 34.45 21.56
C ARG A 30 13.70 33.98 22.90
N GLU A 31 14.79 34.57 23.38
CA GLU A 31 15.41 34.24 24.68
C GLU A 31 14.47 34.52 25.84
N ARG A 32 13.73 35.64 25.79
CA ARG A 32 12.71 35.97 26.78
C ARG A 32 11.57 34.95 26.79
N LEU A 33 10.97 34.65 25.63
CA LEU A 33 9.89 33.69 25.50
C LEU A 33 10.33 32.28 25.92
N GLN A 34 11.54 31.87 25.58
CA GLN A 34 12.11 30.60 25.99
C GLN A 34 12.27 30.54 27.54
N SER A 35 12.74 31.64 28.15
CA SER A 35 12.85 31.74 29.61
C SER A 35 11.49 31.70 30.31
N GLU A 36 10.49 32.39 29.77
CA GLU A 36 9.11 32.33 30.26
C GLU A 36 8.51 30.93 30.15
N GLN A 37 8.76 30.24 29.04
CA GLN A 37 8.36 28.85 28.83
C GLN A 37 9.04 27.91 29.83
N ASP A 38 10.35 28.05 30.05
CA ASP A 38 11.11 27.22 30.97
C ASP A 38 10.69 27.41 32.44
N VAL A 39 10.31 28.65 32.83
CA VAL A 39 9.75 28.96 34.15
C VAL A 39 8.37 28.32 34.29
N ALA A 40 7.51 28.45 33.29
CA ALA A 40 6.18 27.85 33.30
C ALA A 40 6.25 26.32 33.34
N VAL A 41 7.18 25.69 32.63
CA VAL A 41 7.45 24.25 32.68
C VAL A 41 7.89 23.83 34.09
N ARG A 42 8.82 24.55 34.73
CA ARG A 42 9.26 24.24 36.10
C ARG A 42 8.13 24.36 37.11
N ASN A 43 7.32 25.43 37.02
CA ASN A 43 6.17 25.60 37.87
C ASN A 43 5.14 24.49 37.70
N LEU A 44 4.91 24.09 36.47
CA LEU A 44 4.05 22.95 36.15
C LEU A 44 4.51 21.65 36.78
N PHE A 45 5.84 21.37 36.74
CA PHE A 45 6.44 20.20 37.41
C PHE A 45 6.21 20.23 38.92
N THR A 46 6.34 21.39 39.53
CA THR A 46 6.15 21.53 40.98
C THR A 46 4.67 21.33 41.35
N LEU A 47 3.76 22.02 40.65
CA LEU A 47 2.33 21.90 40.84
C LEU A 47 1.80 20.50 40.52
N SER A 48 2.29 19.86 39.48
CA SER A 48 1.87 18.51 39.12
C SER A 48 2.44 17.44 40.09
N ARG A 49 3.50 17.75 40.83
CA ARG A 49 4.01 16.89 41.90
C ARG A 49 3.16 16.99 43.17
N GLN A 50 2.74 18.21 43.55
CA GLN A 50 1.83 18.44 44.67
C GLN A 50 0.42 17.85 44.38
N TYR A 51 -0.02 17.96 43.13
CA TYR A 51 -1.29 17.42 42.69
C TYR A 51 -1.26 15.86 42.56
N ARG A 52 -0.11 15.26 42.23
CA ARG A 52 0.07 13.78 42.22
C ARG A 52 -0.13 13.16 43.59
N ASP A 53 0.23 13.87 44.63
CA ASP A 53 0.04 13.37 46.02
C ASP A 53 -1.44 13.39 46.42
N GLU A 54 -2.23 14.39 45.90
CA GLU A 54 -3.68 14.45 46.12
C GLU A 54 -4.46 13.46 45.22
N VAL A 55 -4.05 13.25 43.96
CA VAL A 55 -4.70 12.34 42.98
C VAL A 55 -4.17 10.92 43.10
N GLY A 56 -3.04 10.70 43.74
CA GLY A 56 -2.41 9.40 43.94
C GLY A 56 -3.35 8.39 44.60
N VAL A 57 -4.28 8.85 45.45
CA VAL A 57 -5.31 8.05 46.08
C VAL A 57 -6.37 7.54 45.10
N LEU A 58 -6.75 8.33 44.11
CA LEU A 58 -7.76 7.97 43.10
C LEU A 58 -7.19 7.10 41.98
N SER A 59 -5.92 7.29 41.61
CA SER A 59 -5.28 6.52 40.51
C SER A 59 -4.75 5.14 40.92
N SER A 60 -4.55 4.90 42.22
CA SER A 60 -4.19 3.57 42.74
C SER A 60 -5.33 2.52 42.57
N GLN A 61 -6.56 3.00 42.36
CA GLN A 61 -7.72 2.13 42.08
C GLN A 61 -7.81 1.67 40.63
N LEU A 62 -7.09 2.31 39.67
CA LEU A 62 -7.18 2.02 38.24
C LEU A 62 -5.94 1.34 37.65
N ALA A 63 -4.85 1.12 38.42
CA ALA A 63 -3.62 0.39 38.02
C ALA A 63 -3.08 0.66 36.57
N LEU A 64 -3.31 1.85 36.00
CA LEU A 64 -2.92 2.19 34.64
C LEU A 64 -1.50 2.77 34.59
N PRO A 65 -0.65 2.38 33.62
CA PRO A 65 0.69 2.91 33.50
C PRO A 65 0.67 4.41 33.21
N ARG A 66 1.50 5.18 33.92
CA ARG A 66 1.61 6.63 33.77
C ARG A 66 2.68 7.02 32.75
N ASN A 67 2.37 7.94 31.87
CA ASN A 67 3.30 8.52 30.91
C ASN A 67 3.28 10.06 31.06
N THR A 68 4.33 10.63 31.62
CA THR A 68 4.43 12.06 31.92
C THR A 68 4.29 12.98 30.71
N GLN A 69 4.68 12.53 29.52
CA GLN A 69 4.49 13.31 28.28
C GLN A 69 3.01 13.31 27.83
N VAL A 70 2.35 12.18 27.94
CA VAL A 70 0.91 12.05 27.67
C VAL A 70 0.11 12.91 28.64
N ASP A 71 0.46 12.84 29.92
CA ASP A 71 -0.20 13.63 30.96
C ASP A 71 -0.11 15.13 30.64
N ARG A 72 1.06 15.65 30.29
CA ARG A 72 1.23 17.05 29.88
C ARG A 72 0.30 17.46 28.75
N VAL A 73 0.17 16.65 27.74
CA VAL A 73 -0.67 16.95 26.57
C VAL A 73 -2.15 16.96 26.96
N ILE A 74 -2.61 15.95 27.71
CA ILE A 74 -4.03 15.79 28.06
C ILE A 74 -4.47 16.80 29.11
N TYR A 75 -3.67 17.02 30.16
CA TYR A 75 -3.98 18.01 31.20
C TYR A 75 -3.83 19.45 30.71
N GLY A 76 -3.05 19.70 29.64
CA GLY A 76 -2.92 21.03 29.00
C GLY A 76 -4.10 21.46 28.14
N VAL A 77 -5.12 20.60 27.93
CA VAL A 77 -6.31 20.99 27.17
C VAL A 77 -7.11 22.03 27.91
N ASN A 78 -7.25 23.23 27.32
CA ASN A 78 -8.10 24.30 27.88
C ASN A 78 -9.56 24.05 27.50
N CYS A 79 -10.28 23.31 28.36
CA CYS A 79 -11.70 23.01 28.21
C CYS A 79 -12.32 22.85 29.59
N THR A 80 -13.31 23.73 29.91
CA THR A 80 -13.98 23.77 31.21
C THR A 80 -14.74 22.49 31.52
N ASP A 81 -15.31 21.86 30.51
CA ASP A 81 -16.10 20.62 30.66
C ASP A 81 -15.25 19.37 30.79
N PHE A 82 -13.90 19.49 30.68
CA PHE A 82 -13.00 18.38 30.79
C PHE A 82 -12.55 18.19 32.23
N SER A 83 -13.30 17.35 32.95
CA SER A 83 -13.09 17.06 34.36
C SER A 83 -11.75 16.36 34.62
N LEU A 84 -11.22 16.42 35.82
CA LEU A 84 -10.00 15.71 36.21
C LEU A 84 -10.14 14.21 36.09
N ALA A 85 -11.30 13.67 36.43
CA ALA A 85 -11.58 12.23 36.27
C ALA A 85 -11.50 11.80 34.80
N ASP A 86 -12.08 12.60 33.89
CA ASP A 86 -12.03 12.34 32.45
C ASP A 86 -10.61 12.49 31.88
N ARG A 87 -9.82 13.46 32.38
CA ARG A 87 -8.40 13.60 32.01
C ARG A 87 -7.58 12.39 32.48
N GLY A 88 -7.78 11.94 33.71
CA GLY A 88 -7.13 10.76 34.24
C GLY A 88 -7.48 9.51 33.45
N LYS A 89 -8.76 9.32 33.11
CA LYS A 89 -9.24 8.23 32.26
C LYS A 89 -8.59 8.28 30.87
N ALA A 90 -8.60 9.44 30.24
CA ALA A 90 -8.00 9.63 28.91
C ALA A 90 -6.48 9.35 28.95
N ALA A 91 -5.76 9.89 29.92
CA ALA A 91 -4.33 9.67 30.07
C ALA A 91 -3.98 8.19 30.27
N GLY A 92 -4.77 7.47 31.09
CA GLY A 92 -4.64 6.05 31.30
C GLY A 92 -4.83 5.23 30.02
N LEU A 93 -5.92 5.49 29.27
CA LEU A 93 -6.19 4.81 28.01
C LEU A 93 -5.09 5.10 26.98
N VAL A 94 -4.70 6.38 26.83
CA VAL A 94 -3.68 6.80 25.86
C VAL A 94 -2.31 6.18 26.17
N SER A 95 -1.94 6.07 27.44
CA SER A 95 -0.65 5.50 27.83
C SER A 95 -0.46 4.04 27.40
N GLN A 96 -1.54 3.29 27.22
CA GLN A 96 -1.50 1.91 26.75
C GLN A 96 -1.05 1.79 25.27
N PHE A 97 -1.12 2.86 24.49
CA PHE A 97 -0.65 2.87 23.10
C PHE A 97 0.90 2.86 22.97
N GLY A 98 1.63 2.78 24.07
CA GLY A 98 3.09 2.62 24.10
C GLY A 98 3.83 3.73 23.32
N SER A 99 4.66 3.36 22.39
CA SER A 99 5.42 4.31 21.55
C SER A 99 4.54 5.25 20.71
N PHE A 100 3.28 4.91 20.50
CA PHE A 100 2.31 5.72 19.73
C PHE A 100 1.48 6.65 20.61
N SER A 101 1.58 6.55 21.93
CA SER A 101 0.76 7.26 22.91
C SER A 101 0.78 8.79 22.73
N PHE A 102 1.93 9.37 22.43
CA PHE A 102 2.05 10.81 22.22
C PHE A 102 1.23 11.31 21.01
N THR A 103 1.27 10.56 19.90
CA THR A 103 0.45 10.87 18.71
C THR A 103 -1.05 10.75 19.02
N VAL A 104 -1.44 9.72 19.79
CA VAL A 104 -2.83 9.52 20.23
C VAL A 104 -3.29 10.62 21.16
N ALA A 105 -2.44 11.08 22.10
CA ALA A 105 -2.74 12.19 22.99
C ALA A 105 -3.10 13.46 22.22
N HIS A 106 -2.26 13.87 21.27
CA HIS A 106 -2.52 15.03 20.43
C HIS A 106 -3.77 14.88 19.54
N ALA A 107 -4.02 13.69 19.02
CA ALA A 107 -5.23 13.41 18.26
C ALA A 107 -6.48 13.52 19.14
N PHE A 108 -6.45 12.93 20.32
CA PHE A 108 -7.53 13.01 21.30
C PHE A 108 -7.83 14.46 21.71
N CYS A 109 -6.81 15.26 22.01
CA CYS A 109 -7.01 16.69 22.35
C CYS A 109 -7.69 17.46 21.21
N ARG A 110 -7.34 17.20 19.95
CA ARG A 110 -8.07 17.78 18.81
C ARG A 110 -9.53 17.33 18.78
N LEU A 111 -9.81 16.06 19.07
CA LEU A 111 -11.19 15.56 19.14
C LEU A 111 -11.99 16.24 20.25
N VAL A 112 -11.39 16.53 21.40
CA VAL A 112 -12.04 17.30 22.48
C VAL A 112 -12.51 18.66 21.98
N TYR A 113 -11.66 19.40 21.26
CA TYR A 113 -12.05 20.70 20.68
C TYR A 113 -13.07 20.60 19.54
N GLN A 114 -13.10 19.49 18.81
CA GLN A 114 -13.99 19.31 17.65
C GLN A 114 -15.36 18.73 18.02
N LEU A 115 -15.42 17.85 19.01
CA LEU A 115 -16.59 17.04 19.36
C LEU A 115 -17.12 17.28 20.78
N GLY A 116 -16.36 17.98 21.62
CA GLY A 116 -16.55 18.00 23.06
C GLY A 116 -16.03 16.74 23.75
N VAL A 117 -15.83 16.83 25.06
CA VAL A 117 -15.18 15.81 25.90
C VAL A 117 -15.85 14.45 25.78
N LYS A 118 -17.17 14.37 25.93
CA LYS A 118 -17.93 13.12 25.91
C LYS A 118 -17.72 12.32 24.63
N ASN A 119 -17.85 12.96 23.48
CA ASN A 119 -17.71 12.26 22.19
C ASN A 119 -16.25 11.93 21.88
N ALA A 120 -15.31 12.76 22.31
CA ALA A 120 -13.87 12.47 22.18
C ALA A 120 -13.47 11.25 23.02
N LEU A 121 -13.97 11.13 24.25
CA LEU A 121 -13.76 9.96 25.10
C LEU A 121 -14.37 8.70 24.49
N MET A 122 -15.58 8.77 23.96
CA MET A 122 -16.20 7.63 23.25
C MET A 122 -15.36 7.18 22.06
N ALA A 123 -14.81 8.12 21.27
CA ALA A 123 -13.93 7.79 20.14
C ALA A 123 -12.62 7.15 20.61
N LEU A 124 -12.01 7.68 21.69
CA LEU A 124 -10.80 7.10 22.28
C LEU A 124 -11.05 5.70 22.84
N GLU A 125 -12.13 5.50 23.58
CA GLU A 125 -12.52 4.20 24.12
C GLU A 125 -12.78 3.18 23.02
N SER A 126 -13.46 3.59 21.95
CA SER A 126 -13.71 2.74 20.79
C SER A 126 -12.41 2.34 20.09
N ALA A 127 -11.51 3.30 19.86
CA ALA A 127 -10.20 3.04 19.27
C ALA A 127 -9.33 2.15 20.18
N HIS A 128 -9.38 2.38 21.49
CA HIS A 128 -8.69 1.58 22.49
C HIS A 128 -9.22 0.14 22.50
N ARG A 129 -10.56 -0.03 22.57
CA ARG A 129 -11.17 -1.36 22.50
C ARG A 129 -10.77 -2.08 21.22
N PHE A 130 -10.88 -1.40 20.07
CA PHE A 130 -10.48 -1.97 18.79
C PHE A 130 -8.99 -2.35 18.73
N ALA A 131 -8.12 -1.59 19.39
CA ALA A 131 -6.67 -1.85 19.40
C ALA A 131 -6.25 -3.00 20.32
N PHE A 132 -6.93 -3.17 21.46
CA PHE A 132 -6.42 -4.01 22.56
C PHE A 132 -7.33 -5.16 22.95
N PHE A 133 -8.57 -5.22 22.48
CA PHE A 133 -9.54 -6.23 22.89
C PHE A 133 -10.18 -6.91 21.69
N ASN A 134 -10.50 -8.20 21.83
CA ASN A 134 -11.28 -8.97 20.88
C ASN A 134 -12.77 -8.60 20.95
N GLN A 135 -13.61 -9.25 20.14
CA GLN A 135 -15.06 -8.99 20.12
C GLN A 135 -15.75 -9.40 21.43
N ASP A 136 -15.20 -10.38 22.15
CA ASP A 136 -15.71 -10.90 23.42
C ASP A 136 -15.28 -10.04 24.61
N GLY A 137 -14.37 -9.10 24.39
CA GLY A 137 -13.85 -8.18 25.40
C GLY A 137 -12.57 -8.66 26.10
N ASP A 138 -11.97 -9.75 25.62
CA ASP A 138 -10.68 -10.23 26.14
C ASP A 138 -9.52 -9.42 25.53
N PRO A 139 -8.47 -9.15 26.31
CA PRO A 139 -7.31 -8.45 25.80
C PRO A 139 -6.53 -9.30 24.80
N TYR A 140 -6.01 -8.68 23.73
CA TYR A 140 -5.07 -9.34 22.84
C TYR A 140 -3.74 -9.58 23.52
N GLU A 141 -3.12 -10.71 23.23
CA GLU A 141 -1.83 -11.08 23.82
C GLU A 141 -0.65 -10.30 23.24
N PHE A 142 -0.81 -9.62 22.11
CA PHE A 142 0.27 -8.81 21.54
C PHE A 142 -0.12 -7.37 21.29
N SER A 143 0.82 -6.44 21.48
CA SER A 143 0.63 -5.03 21.19
C SER A 143 0.66 -4.77 19.70
N LEU A 144 -0.36 -4.07 19.17
CA LEU A 144 -0.37 -3.60 17.78
C LEU A 144 0.78 -2.61 17.48
N PHE A 145 1.31 -1.94 18.49
CA PHE A 145 2.38 -0.94 18.34
C PHE A 145 3.78 -1.52 18.56
N CYS A 146 3.91 -2.86 18.41
CA CYS A 146 5.19 -3.56 18.49
C CYS A 146 6.06 -3.32 17.25
N THR A 147 7.37 -3.49 17.42
CA THR A 147 8.34 -3.50 16.30
C THR A 147 8.21 -4.80 15.48
N ASP A 148 8.89 -4.87 14.34
CA ASP A 148 8.92 -6.10 13.54
C ASP A 148 9.67 -7.24 14.24
N GLU A 149 10.64 -6.91 15.12
CA GLU A 149 11.37 -7.88 15.95
C GLU A 149 10.45 -8.49 17.02
N GLN A 150 9.78 -7.64 17.80
CA GLN A 150 8.81 -8.09 18.80
C GLN A 150 7.69 -8.91 18.17
N LEU A 151 7.22 -8.51 16.98
CA LEU A 151 6.22 -9.28 16.25
C LEU A 151 6.74 -10.64 15.80
N ALA A 152 8.03 -10.74 15.42
CA ALA A 152 8.63 -12.02 15.07
C ALA A 152 8.75 -12.97 16.28
N GLU A 153 9.00 -12.45 17.48
CA GLU A 153 8.99 -13.21 18.73
C GLU A 153 7.57 -13.74 19.03
N VAL A 154 6.55 -12.90 18.88
CA VAL A 154 5.14 -13.33 19.00
C VAL A 154 4.82 -14.41 17.96
N ALA A 155 5.23 -14.24 16.72
CA ALA A 155 5.00 -15.23 15.67
C ALA A 155 5.64 -16.59 16.01
N ASP A 156 6.84 -16.58 16.56
CA ASP A 156 7.54 -17.80 17.00
C ASP A 156 6.80 -18.50 18.16
N SER A 157 6.35 -17.73 19.14
CA SER A 157 5.53 -18.26 20.24
C SER A 157 4.24 -18.89 19.73
N VAL A 158 3.52 -18.19 18.84
CA VAL A 158 2.28 -18.69 18.23
C VAL A 158 2.49 -20.00 17.47
N VAL A 159 3.56 -20.08 16.67
CA VAL A 159 3.87 -21.30 15.92
C VAL A 159 4.21 -22.46 16.86
N ARG A 160 4.95 -22.22 17.93
CA ARG A 160 5.25 -23.27 18.93
C ARG A 160 3.98 -23.79 19.59
N GLU A 161 3.08 -22.91 20.03
CA GLU A 161 1.81 -23.33 20.62
C GLU A 161 0.95 -24.11 19.64
N CYS A 162 0.89 -23.69 18.37
CA CYS A 162 0.18 -24.41 17.32
C CYS A 162 0.79 -25.82 17.08
N LEU A 163 2.10 -25.96 17.14
CA LEU A 163 2.77 -27.25 17.01
C LEU A 163 2.54 -28.17 18.21
N ILE A 164 2.56 -27.62 19.44
CA ILE A 164 2.28 -28.36 20.68
C ILE A 164 0.82 -28.85 20.65
N SER A 165 -0.13 -27.97 20.34
CA SER A 165 -1.54 -28.32 20.18
C SER A 165 -1.74 -29.43 19.13
N GLY A 166 -1.00 -29.39 18.02
CA GLY A 166 -1.02 -30.43 16.98
C GLY A 166 -0.57 -31.80 17.45
N ALA A 167 0.43 -31.85 18.33
CA ALA A 167 0.92 -33.09 18.91
C ALA A 167 -0.12 -33.73 19.87
N ILE A 168 -0.96 -32.89 20.51
CA ILE A 168 -1.99 -33.36 21.46
C ILE A 168 -3.26 -33.83 20.73
N TYR A 169 -3.65 -33.17 19.62
CA TYR A 169 -4.90 -33.39 18.90
C TYR A 169 -4.70 -34.07 17.52
N SER A 170 -3.69 -34.92 17.39
CA SER A 170 -3.30 -35.53 16.11
C SER A 170 -4.38 -36.43 15.44
N GLU A 171 -5.40 -36.84 16.17
CA GLU A 171 -6.42 -37.78 15.67
C GLU A 171 -7.58 -37.10 14.89
N VAL A 172 -7.76 -35.75 15.02
CA VAL A 172 -8.85 -35.01 14.34
C VAL A 172 -8.32 -33.72 13.74
N ALA A 173 -7.79 -33.82 12.53
CA ALA A 173 -7.15 -32.68 11.82
C ALA A 173 -8.06 -31.44 11.68
N GLU A 174 -9.36 -31.61 11.54
CA GLU A 174 -10.31 -30.50 11.44
C GLU A 174 -10.47 -29.77 12.79
N GLN A 175 -10.60 -30.51 13.90
CA GLN A 175 -10.69 -29.92 15.23
C GLN A 175 -9.41 -29.19 15.60
N HIS A 176 -8.25 -29.76 15.23
CA HIS A 176 -6.96 -29.09 15.44
C HIS A 176 -6.88 -27.76 14.66
N LEU A 177 -7.31 -27.74 13.42
CA LEU A 177 -7.35 -26.50 12.62
C LEU A 177 -8.27 -25.44 13.25
N LEU A 178 -9.46 -25.82 13.72
CA LEU A 178 -10.38 -24.92 14.42
C LEU A 178 -9.76 -24.34 15.71
N ASN A 179 -9.09 -25.17 16.49
CA ASN A 179 -8.40 -24.72 17.71
C ASN A 179 -7.26 -23.74 17.38
N VAL A 180 -6.45 -24.04 16.38
CA VAL A 180 -5.37 -23.15 15.91
C VAL A 180 -5.96 -21.82 15.41
N MET A 181 -7.06 -21.84 14.67
CA MET A 181 -7.73 -20.64 14.19
C MET A 181 -8.29 -19.80 15.34
N ALA A 182 -8.94 -20.43 16.32
CA ALA A 182 -9.44 -19.76 17.53
C ALA A 182 -8.30 -19.11 18.32
N TYR A 183 -7.19 -19.82 18.48
CA TYR A 183 -5.99 -19.29 19.12
C TYR A 183 -5.41 -18.08 18.35
N PHE A 184 -5.32 -18.15 17.01
CA PHE A 184 -4.92 -17.00 16.21
C PHE A 184 -5.87 -15.81 16.35
N GLN A 185 -7.17 -16.07 16.43
CA GLN A 185 -8.17 -15.04 16.63
C GLN A 185 -8.01 -14.36 18.00
N SER A 186 -7.77 -15.13 19.05
CA SER A 186 -7.56 -14.58 20.40
C SER A 186 -6.32 -13.68 20.46
N ILE A 187 -5.21 -14.07 19.84
CA ILE A 187 -3.97 -13.32 19.83
C ILE A 187 -4.04 -12.09 18.94
N SER A 188 -4.52 -12.23 17.70
CA SER A 188 -4.43 -11.20 16.65
C SER A 188 -5.69 -10.36 16.52
N GLY A 189 -6.81 -10.81 17.07
CA GLY A 189 -8.13 -10.25 16.85
C GLY A 189 -8.60 -10.34 15.41
N PHE A 190 -7.97 -11.20 14.63
CA PHE A 190 -8.36 -11.43 13.25
C PHE A 190 -9.43 -12.52 13.21
N ASP A 191 -10.64 -12.16 12.76
CA ASP A 191 -11.67 -13.14 12.49
C ASP A 191 -11.31 -13.94 11.24
N PHE A 192 -11.01 -15.23 11.44
CA PHE A 192 -10.72 -16.16 10.35
C PHE A 192 -11.96 -16.67 9.64
N ALA A 193 -13.16 -16.54 10.22
CA ALA A 193 -14.36 -17.13 9.65
C ALA A 193 -14.65 -16.67 8.21
N PRO A 194 -14.55 -15.37 7.86
CA PRO A 194 -14.74 -14.92 6.48
C PRO A 194 -13.64 -15.37 5.53
N VAL A 195 -12.43 -15.61 6.06
CA VAL A 195 -11.24 -15.98 5.29
C VAL A 195 -11.11 -17.48 5.19
N TYR A 196 -11.56 -18.21 6.21
CA TYR A 196 -11.51 -19.67 6.28
C TYR A 196 -12.16 -20.31 5.07
N ALA A 197 -13.38 -19.91 4.72
CA ALA A 197 -14.08 -20.47 3.57
C ALA A 197 -13.26 -20.35 2.28
N THR A 198 -12.69 -19.16 2.02
CA THR A 198 -11.85 -18.91 0.84
C THR A 198 -10.52 -19.68 0.88
N TYR A 199 -9.89 -19.78 2.05
CA TYR A 199 -8.65 -20.53 2.21
C TYR A 199 -8.90 -22.03 2.15
N HIS A 200 -9.98 -22.53 2.78
CA HIS A 200 -10.39 -23.92 2.76
C HIS A 200 -10.70 -24.39 1.34
N GLU A 201 -11.51 -23.64 0.59
CA GLU A 201 -11.82 -23.92 -0.80
C GLU A 201 -10.56 -23.98 -1.68
N ARG A 202 -9.60 -23.09 -1.43
CA ARG A 202 -8.40 -22.96 -2.23
C ARG A 202 -7.27 -23.93 -1.84
N TYR A 203 -7.10 -24.22 -0.56
CA TYR A 203 -5.91 -24.89 -0.03
C TYR A 203 -6.23 -26.16 0.77
N GLY A 204 -7.50 -26.39 1.11
CA GLY A 204 -7.90 -27.46 2.04
C GLY A 204 -7.40 -27.23 3.48
N ASN A 205 -7.81 -28.13 4.38
CA ASN A 205 -7.43 -28.05 5.80
C ASN A 205 -5.92 -28.20 6.00
N ASP A 206 -5.32 -29.13 5.31
CA ASP A 206 -3.88 -29.47 5.41
C ASP A 206 -2.98 -28.29 5.00
N GLY A 207 -3.31 -27.67 3.88
CA GLY A 207 -2.55 -26.53 3.36
C GLY A 207 -2.68 -25.30 4.28
N LEU A 208 -3.85 -25.09 4.88
CA LEU A 208 -4.06 -24.00 5.85
C LEU A 208 -3.31 -24.26 7.15
N LEU A 209 -3.40 -25.48 7.70
CA LEU A 209 -2.70 -25.85 8.93
C LEU A 209 -1.18 -25.70 8.78
N LYS A 210 -0.59 -26.21 7.69
CA LYS A 210 0.83 -26.04 7.36
C LYS A 210 1.26 -24.57 7.26
N ARG A 211 0.37 -23.68 6.82
CA ARG A 211 0.64 -22.24 6.82
C ARG A 211 0.63 -21.63 8.22
N LEU A 212 -0.34 -21.99 9.03
CA LEU A 212 -0.48 -21.47 10.39
C LEU A 212 0.62 -22.00 11.34
N THR A 213 1.32 -23.07 10.95
CA THR A 213 2.53 -23.58 11.62
C THR A 213 3.84 -23.16 10.96
N ASP A 214 3.80 -22.33 9.90
CA ASP A 214 4.98 -21.80 9.22
C ASP A 214 5.34 -20.39 9.75
N LEU A 215 6.49 -20.27 10.41
CA LEU A 215 6.94 -19.02 11.03
C LEU A 215 6.97 -17.83 10.02
N ALA A 216 7.42 -18.08 8.79
CA ALA A 216 7.51 -17.01 7.79
C ALA A 216 6.12 -16.57 7.29
N PHE A 217 5.16 -17.51 7.21
CA PHE A 217 3.78 -17.17 6.90
C PHE A 217 3.13 -16.39 8.03
N VAL A 218 3.23 -16.88 9.27
CA VAL A 218 2.64 -16.27 10.46
C VAL A 218 3.20 -14.87 10.69
N THR A 219 4.53 -14.69 10.60
CA THR A 219 5.15 -13.37 10.73
C THR A 219 4.60 -12.38 9.68
N ARG A 220 4.47 -12.79 8.41
CA ARG A 220 3.89 -11.94 7.36
C ARG A 220 2.42 -11.64 7.62
N PHE A 221 1.67 -12.63 8.06
CA PHE A 221 0.26 -12.49 8.37
C PHE A 221 0.04 -11.47 9.50
N LEU A 222 0.73 -11.63 10.63
CA LEU A 222 0.64 -10.72 11.77
C LEU A 222 1.08 -9.29 11.40
N ARG A 223 2.10 -9.12 10.55
CA ARG A 223 2.48 -7.78 10.02
C ARG A 223 1.35 -7.12 9.27
N VAL A 224 0.67 -7.87 8.39
CA VAL A 224 -0.47 -7.34 7.62
C VAL A 224 -1.60 -6.91 8.54
N VAL A 225 -1.95 -7.77 9.50
CA VAL A 225 -3.00 -7.49 10.50
C VAL A 225 -2.64 -6.24 11.28
N ARG A 226 -1.43 -6.19 11.84
CA ARG A 226 -0.94 -5.04 12.61
C ARG A 226 -1.00 -3.74 11.80
N ASP A 227 -0.39 -3.73 10.62
CA ASP A 227 -0.29 -2.51 9.80
C ASP A 227 -1.68 -2.00 9.40
N GLN A 228 -2.62 -2.89 9.09
CA GLN A 228 -3.99 -2.52 8.76
C GLN A 228 -4.77 -2.02 9.99
N ARG A 229 -4.67 -2.70 11.13
CA ARG A 229 -5.37 -2.29 12.36
C ARG A 229 -4.86 -0.96 12.91
N VAL A 230 -3.55 -0.74 12.92
CA VAL A 230 -2.98 0.57 13.30
C VAL A 230 -3.48 1.68 12.37
N ASN A 231 -3.61 1.40 11.07
CA ASN A 231 -4.17 2.37 10.13
C ASN A 231 -5.63 2.72 10.48
N GLU A 232 -6.47 1.73 10.83
CA GLU A 232 -7.86 1.99 11.24
C GLU A 232 -7.93 2.75 12.57
N VAL A 233 -7.08 2.44 13.56
CA VAL A 233 -6.95 3.26 14.79
C VAL A 233 -6.62 4.73 14.45
N CYS A 234 -5.69 4.94 13.50
CA CYS A 234 -5.35 6.30 13.04
C CYS A 234 -6.54 7.02 12.38
N ARG A 235 -7.39 6.27 11.67
CA ARG A 235 -8.64 6.81 11.08
C ARG A 235 -9.67 7.14 12.16
N MET A 236 -9.88 6.24 13.12
CA MET A 236 -10.82 6.43 14.25
C MET A 236 -10.50 7.68 15.07
N LEU A 237 -9.22 7.96 15.30
CA LEU A 237 -8.74 9.09 16.07
C LEU A 237 -8.52 10.37 15.24
N GLY A 238 -8.86 10.37 13.94
CA GLY A 238 -8.65 11.52 13.05
C GLY A 238 -7.18 11.95 12.93
N ILE A 239 -6.24 11.00 13.15
CA ILE A 239 -4.79 11.24 12.97
C ILE A 239 -4.51 11.52 11.50
N LEU A 240 -5.21 10.81 10.60
CA LEU A 240 -5.10 11.03 9.17
C LEU A 240 -5.96 12.23 8.76
N ASN A 241 -5.30 13.27 8.29
CA ASN A 241 -5.91 14.53 7.89
C ASN A 241 -5.03 15.24 6.85
N ARG A 242 -5.36 16.48 6.47
CA ARG A 242 -4.59 17.23 5.45
C ARG A 242 -3.14 17.53 5.84
N THR A 243 -2.81 17.58 7.12
CA THR A 243 -1.43 17.81 7.61
C THR A 243 -0.63 16.52 7.76
N ALA A 244 -1.32 15.38 7.94
CA ALA A 244 -0.74 14.04 7.97
C ALA A 244 -1.59 13.10 7.07
N PRO A 245 -1.58 13.30 5.73
CA PRO A 245 -2.48 12.61 4.82
C PRO A 245 -2.06 11.16 4.58
N TYR A 246 -3.06 10.35 4.24
CA TYR A 246 -2.96 8.97 3.72
C TYR A 246 -2.55 7.94 4.74
N ILE A 247 -1.46 8.17 5.51
CA ILE A 247 -0.90 7.23 6.47
C ILE A 247 -0.15 7.96 7.60
N SER A 248 -0.07 7.36 8.78
CA SER A 248 0.60 7.95 9.94
C SER A 248 2.13 7.97 9.80
N ASP A 249 2.80 8.85 10.56
CA ASP A 249 4.27 8.89 10.61
C ASP A 249 4.85 7.60 11.22
N TRP A 250 4.14 6.94 12.14
CA TRP A 250 4.53 5.63 12.67
C TRP A 250 4.73 4.59 11.55
N HIS A 251 3.80 4.50 10.60
CA HIS A 251 3.95 3.61 9.45
C HIS A 251 5.14 4.00 8.57
N ARG A 252 5.37 5.30 8.37
CA ARG A 252 6.52 5.78 7.57
C ARG A 252 7.83 5.33 8.19
N ASP A 253 7.99 5.48 9.50
CA ASP A 253 9.18 5.07 10.24
C ASP A 253 9.38 3.56 10.16
N LEU A 254 8.31 2.78 10.36
CA LEU A 254 8.32 1.33 10.23
C LEU A 254 8.76 0.89 8.82
N PHE A 255 8.16 1.47 7.79
CA PHE A 255 8.51 1.14 6.40
C PHE A 255 9.90 1.65 6.00
N ALA A 256 10.40 2.72 6.60
CA ALA A 256 11.78 3.18 6.42
C ALA A 256 12.78 2.15 6.95
N VAL A 257 12.53 1.60 8.15
CA VAL A 257 13.33 0.52 8.73
C VAL A 257 13.30 -0.72 7.82
N ARG A 258 12.12 -1.15 7.38
CA ARG A 258 11.97 -2.28 6.44
C ARG A 258 12.73 -2.04 5.14
N SER A 259 12.63 -0.85 4.56
CA SER A 259 13.34 -0.51 3.31
C SER A 259 14.85 -0.59 3.45
N LYS A 260 15.42 -0.17 4.59
CA LYS A 260 16.85 -0.34 4.89
C LYS A 260 17.26 -1.83 4.93
N ARG A 261 16.42 -2.69 5.54
CA ARG A 261 16.68 -4.15 5.59
C ARG A 261 16.62 -4.77 4.19
N VAL A 262 15.59 -4.43 3.40
CA VAL A 262 15.46 -4.89 2.01
C VAL A 262 16.68 -4.47 1.19
N LYS A 263 17.11 -3.20 1.29
CA LYS A 263 18.31 -2.72 0.60
C LYS A 263 19.55 -3.53 1.00
N LYS A 264 19.77 -3.77 2.29
CA LYS A 264 20.88 -4.59 2.78
C LYS A 264 20.82 -6.03 2.26
N TYR A 265 19.62 -6.60 2.18
CA TYR A 265 19.41 -7.94 1.61
C TYR A 265 19.75 -7.96 0.11
N LEU A 266 19.25 -7.02 -0.69
CA LEU A 266 19.54 -6.91 -2.12
C LEU A 266 21.04 -6.80 -2.39
N GLN A 267 21.75 -5.99 -1.59
CA GLN A 267 23.20 -5.80 -1.70
C GLN A 267 24.02 -7.03 -1.27
N SER A 268 23.52 -7.80 -0.32
CA SER A 268 24.22 -8.99 0.20
C SER A 268 23.90 -10.29 -0.53
N SER A 269 22.96 -10.27 -1.48
CA SER A 269 22.50 -11.45 -2.21
C SER A 269 22.85 -11.38 -3.69
N GLY A 270 23.11 -12.54 -4.27
CA GLY A 270 23.43 -12.71 -5.68
C GLY A 270 22.40 -13.59 -6.39
N VAL A 271 22.36 -13.44 -7.70
CA VAL A 271 21.64 -14.33 -8.63
C VAL A 271 22.68 -15.25 -9.27
N PHE A 272 22.45 -16.55 -9.14
CA PHE A 272 23.36 -17.61 -9.61
C PHE A 272 22.65 -18.47 -10.64
N ASP A 273 23.41 -19.03 -11.57
CA ASP A 273 22.91 -20.01 -12.54
C ASP A 273 22.80 -21.42 -11.92
N ALA A 274 22.45 -22.40 -12.77
CA ALA A 274 22.34 -23.80 -12.37
C ALA A 274 23.69 -24.42 -11.95
N PHE A 275 24.80 -23.83 -12.37
CA PHE A 275 26.17 -24.27 -12.03
C PHE A 275 26.72 -23.53 -10.81
N ASN A 276 25.85 -22.71 -10.12
CA ASN A 276 26.20 -21.87 -8.98
C ASN A 276 27.25 -20.78 -9.32
N GLU A 277 27.32 -20.35 -10.58
CA GLU A 277 28.10 -19.19 -10.97
C GLU A 277 27.32 -17.89 -10.75
N LEU A 278 28.02 -16.88 -10.20
CA LEU A 278 27.44 -15.57 -9.95
C LEU A 278 27.17 -14.84 -11.28
N LEU A 279 25.92 -14.53 -11.53
CA LEU A 279 25.45 -13.81 -12.70
C LEU A 279 25.44 -12.30 -12.50
N CYS A 280 24.87 -11.85 -11.38
CA CYS A 280 24.80 -10.46 -10.96
C CYS A 280 24.39 -10.37 -9.49
N THR A 281 24.48 -9.17 -8.90
CA THR A 281 23.87 -8.96 -7.57
C THR A 281 22.34 -8.91 -7.69
N LEU A 282 21.66 -9.26 -6.60
CA LEU A 282 20.20 -9.14 -6.56
C LEU A 282 19.76 -7.66 -6.66
N GLU A 283 20.60 -6.70 -6.20
CA GLU A 283 20.37 -5.27 -6.37
C GLU A 283 20.39 -4.87 -7.85
N ASP A 284 21.34 -5.37 -8.65
CA ASP A 284 21.40 -5.09 -10.09
C ASP A 284 20.17 -5.66 -10.81
N ALA A 285 19.77 -6.89 -10.46
CA ALA A 285 18.56 -7.49 -11.00
C ALA A 285 17.28 -6.70 -10.62
N HIS A 286 17.19 -6.23 -9.38
CA HIS A 286 16.11 -5.36 -8.92
C HIS A 286 16.09 -4.05 -9.69
N ASN A 287 17.24 -3.38 -9.82
CA ASN A 287 17.36 -2.09 -10.50
C ASN A 287 17.04 -2.16 -12.00
N ALA A 288 17.28 -3.30 -12.64
CA ALA A 288 16.93 -3.54 -14.04
C ALA A 288 15.46 -3.93 -14.24
N SER A 289 14.74 -4.27 -13.19
CA SER A 289 13.36 -4.77 -13.26
C SER A 289 12.32 -3.66 -13.02
N VAL A 290 11.04 -3.98 -13.24
CA VAL A 290 9.90 -3.12 -12.87
C VAL A 290 9.64 -3.07 -11.35
N SER A 291 10.39 -3.81 -10.55
CA SER A 291 10.42 -3.64 -9.10
C SER A 291 11.06 -2.31 -8.70
N ASN A 292 11.97 -1.79 -9.53
CA ASN A 292 12.46 -0.43 -9.40
C ASN A 292 11.34 0.57 -9.73
N PRO A 293 10.97 1.49 -8.82
CA PRO A 293 9.91 2.48 -9.06
C PRO A 293 10.11 3.31 -10.33
N LYS A 294 11.35 3.70 -10.66
CA LYS A 294 11.66 4.47 -11.90
C LYS A 294 11.26 3.70 -13.16
N ASN A 295 11.65 2.44 -13.26
CA ASN A 295 11.29 1.61 -14.42
C ASN A 295 9.79 1.35 -14.49
N ARG A 296 9.15 1.20 -13.33
CA ARG A 296 7.69 1.03 -13.26
C ARG A 296 6.94 2.27 -13.71
N ILE A 297 7.38 3.46 -13.29
CA ILE A 297 6.81 4.74 -13.74
C ILE A 297 6.99 4.88 -15.25
N ALA A 298 8.21 4.70 -15.75
CA ALA A 298 8.50 4.79 -17.18
C ALA A 298 7.62 3.85 -18.01
N GLU A 299 7.46 2.60 -17.57
CA GLU A 299 6.56 1.65 -18.26
C GLU A 299 5.09 2.10 -18.22
N LEU A 300 4.61 2.59 -17.07
CA LEU A 300 3.24 3.08 -16.94
C LEU A 300 3.01 4.32 -17.82
N CYS A 301 4.00 5.21 -17.90
CA CYS A 301 3.94 6.41 -18.75
C CYS A 301 3.92 6.04 -20.24
N VAL A 302 4.82 5.17 -20.67
CA VAL A 302 4.86 4.69 -22.06
C VAL A 302 3.53 4.06 -22.48
N ARG A 303 2.96 3.24 -21.61
CA ARG A 303 1.66 2.59 -21.86
C ARG A 303 0.50 3.58 -21.86
N GLY A 304 0.49 4.50 -20.91
CA GLY A 304 -0.57 5.52 -20.79
C GLY A 304 -0.57 6.43 -22.00
N LYS A 305 0.61 6.91 -22.40
CA LYS A 305 0.79 7.76 -23.58
C LYS A 305 0.33 7.05 -24.85
N ALA A 306 0.75 5.80 -25.05
CA ALA A 306 0.35 5.01 -26.23
C ALA A 306 -1.16 4.81 -26.33
N VAL A 307 -1.85 4.61 -25.19
CA VAL A 307 -3.33 4.51 -25.19
C VAL A 307 -3.97 5.82 -25.61
N CYS A 308 -3.47 6.95 -25.12
CA CYS A 308 -4.01 8.27 -25.48
C CYS A 308 -3.81 8.55 -26.98
N GLU A 309 -2.57 8.49 -27.47
CA GLU A 309 -2.22 8.78 -28.86
C GLU A 309 -3.01 7.90 -29.84
N LEU A 310 -3.06 6.59 -29.60
CA LEU A 310 -3.79 5.69 -30.48
C LEU A 310 -5.31 5.93 -30.43
N SER A 311 -5.87 6.27 -29.27
CA SER A 311 -7.29 6.58 -29.15
C SER A 311 -7.65 7.87 -29.87
N GLU A 312 -6.79 8.89 -29.82
CA GLU A 312 -6.94 10.16 -30.51
C GLU A 312 -6.85 9.95 -32.03
N ASP A 313 -5.87 9.18 -32.52
CA ASP A 313 -5.75 8.82 -33.95
C ASP A 313 -6.97 8.06 -34.48
N MET A 314 -7.62 7.26 -33.64
CA MET A 314 -8.87 6.54 -33.97
C MET A 314 -10.12 7.41 -33.86
N GLY A 315 -10.00 8.69 -33.50
CA GLY A 315 -11.12 9.63 -33.34
C GLY A 315 -12.02 9.29 -32.14
N LEU A 316 -11.50 8.61 -31.11
CA LEU A 316 -12.26 8.28 -29.90
C LEU A 316 -12.37 9.51 -29.00
N SER A 317 -13.51 9.69 -28.35
CA SER A 317 -13.73 10.72 -27.33
C SER A 317 -13.12 10.28 -26.00
N GLY A 318 -12.28 11.12 -25.41
CA GLY A 318 -11.62 10.87 -24.13
C GLY A 318 -12.35 11.51 -22.94
N TYR A 319 -12.40 10.80 -21.82
CA TYR A 319 -12.98 11.28 -20.56
C TYR A 319 -12.11 10.94 -19.36
N PHE A 320 -11.93 11.94 -18.49
CA PHE A 320 -11.36 11.74 -17.17
C PHE A 320 -12.49 11.66 -16.14
N ILE A 321 -12.59 10.53 -15.44
CA ILE A 321 -13.67 10.27 -14.48
C ILE A 321 -13.05 10.03 -13.10
N VAL A 322 -13.52 10.79 -12.10
CA VAL A 322 -13.22 10.58 -10.68
C VAL A 322 -14.42 9.96 -10.01
N LEU A 323 -14.23 8.81 -9.39
CA LEU A 323 -15.27 8.09 -8.66
C LEU A 323 -14.90 8.03 -7.17
N THR A 324 -15.75 8.62 -6.32
CA THR A 324 -15.56 8.71 -4.88
C THR A 324 -16.59 7.86 -4.14
N THR A 325 -16.22 7.29 -3.01
CA THR A 325 -17.13 6.50 -2.17
C THR A 325 -18.15 7.38 -1.45
N PRO A 326 -19.32 6.82 -1.02
CA PRO A 326 -20.24 7.50 -0.10
C PRO A 326 -19.58 8.00 1.19
N SER A 327 -20.15 9.03 1.81
CA SER A 327 -19.56 9.65 3.00
C SER A 327 -19.43 8.68 4.18
N ARG A 328 -20.27 7.65 4.26
CA ARG A 328 -20.16 6.62 5.31
C ARG A 328 -18.82 5.86 5.32
N PHE A 329 -18.03 5.91 4.25
CA PHE A 329 -16.67 5.32 4.21
C PHE A 329 -15.58 6.28 4.72
N HIS A 330 -15.90 7.55 4.93
CA HIS A 330 -14.96 8.58 5.35
C HIS A 330 -15.07 8.84 6.85
N PRO A 331 -14.00 8.62 7.63
CA PRO A 331 -14.01 8.91 9.08
C PRO A 331 -14.15 10.39 9.39
N THR A 332 -13.82 11.26 8.43
CA THR A 332 -13.89 12.72 8.59
C THR A 332 -14.65 13.39 7.44
N THR A 333 -15.35 14.45 7.76
CA THR A 333 -15.97 15.37 6.79
C THR A 333 -15.15 16.65 6.73
N SER A 334 -14.74 17.06 5.52
CA SER A 334 -14.01 18.31 5.31
C SER A 334 -14.95 19.43 4.86
N PHE A 335 -14.73 20.65 5.36
CA PHE A 335 -15.50 21.84 5.02
C PHE A 335 -14.61 23.08 5.03
N LYS A 336 -15.05 24.15 4.36
CA LYS A 336 -14.31 25.42 4.31
C LYS A 336 -14.99 26.46 5.21
N VAL A 337 -14.18 27.18 6.02
CA VAL A 337 -14.59 28.36 6.78
C VAL A 337 -13.57 29.46 6.49
N ALA A 338 -14.02 30.61 6.06
CA ALA A 338 -13.17 31.76 5.70
C ALA A 338 -11.98 31.38 4.78
N GLY A 339 -12.25 30.54 3.77
CA GLY A 339 -11.23 30.09 2.83
C GLY A 339 -10.30 28.97 3.32
N LYS A 340 -10.29 28.66 4.60
CA LYS A 340 -9.46 27.60 5.21
C LYS A 340 -10.21 26.27 5.30
N TRP A 341 -9.51 25.18 5.05
CA TRP A 341 -10.06 23.84 5.19
C TRP A 341 -10.04 23.37 6.65
N HIS A 342 -11.19 22.90 7.10
CA HIS A 342 -11.38 22.25 8.39
C HIS A 342 -11.89 20.83 8.19
N SER A 343 -11.69 19.96 9.17
CA SER A 343 -12.26 18.62 9.19
C SER A 343 -12.88 18.35 10.55
N ARG A 344 -13.95 17.57 10.54
CA ARG A 344 -14.60 17.06 11.75
C ARG A 344 -14.89 15.58 11.58
N PRO A 345 -14.97 14.80 12.66
CA PRO A 345 -15.40 13.41 12.60
C PRO A 345 -16.77 13.25 11.95
N ASN A 346 -16.94 12.17 11.19
CA ASN A 346 -18.15 11.89 10.45
C ASN A 346 -19.02 10.88 11.19
N LYS A 347 -20.19 11.32 11.67
CA LYS A 347 -21.14 10.48 12.40
C LYS A 347 -21.60 9.28 11.59
N LYS A 348 -21.85 9.44 10.28
CA LYS A 348 -22.27 8.35 9.40
C LYS A 348 -21.26 7.20 9.32
N TRP A 349 -19.97 7.51 9.43
CA TRP A 349 -18.93 6.48 9.42
C TRP A 349 -18.98 5.61 10.69
N TRP A 350 -19.20 6.23 11.86
CA TRP A 350 -19.40 5.53 13.12
C TRP A 350 -20.69 4.68 13.11
N GLU A 351 -21.79 5.23 12.61
CA GLU A 351 -23.09 4.54 12.49
C GLU A 351 -23.01 3.36 11.51
N ALA A 352 -22.15 3.44 10.50
CA ALA A 352 -21.90 2.35 9.55
C ALA A 352 -20.93 1.26 10.07
N GLY A 353 -20.51 1.33 11.34
CA GLY A 353 -19.59 0.36 11.94
C GLY A 353 -18.13 0.56 11.56
N CYS A 354 -17.70 1.79 11.29
CA CYS A 354 -16.31 2.16 10.98
C CYS A 354 -15.72 1.43 9.75
N PRO A 355 -16.33 1.53 8.55
CA PRO A 355 -15.84 0.83 7.37
C PRO A 355 -14.38 1.10 7.09
N THR A 356 -13.63 0.05 6.78
CA THR A 356 -12.19 0.09 6.53
C THR A 356 -11.84 0.64 5.15
N VAL A 357 -10.55 0.88 4.90
CA VAL A 357 -10.04 1.22 3.56
C VAL A 357 -10.35 0.10 2.56
N LYS A 358 -10.31 -1.17 2.99
CA LYS A 358 -10.66 -2.30 2.13
C LYS A 358 -12.13 -2.31 1.75
N ASP A 359 -13.02 -1.96 2.68
CA ASP A 359 -14.47 -1.90 2.41
C ASP A 359 -14.78 -0.79 1.40
N SER A 360 -14.13 0.37 1.52
CA SER A 360 -14.25 1.44 0.54
C SER A 360 -13.78 1.01 -0.86
N HIS A 361 -12.68 0.28 -0.94
CA HIS A 361 -12.17 -0.29 -2.18
C HIS A 361 -13.09 -1.38 -2.76
N ALA A 362 -13.65 -2.23 -1.92
CA ALA A 362 -14.61 -3.27 -2.33
C ALA A 362 -15.89 -2.68 -2.92
N TRP A 363 -16.38 -1.57 -2.34
CA TRP A 363 -17.51 -0.82 -2.90
C TRP A 363 -17.20 -0.30 -4.31
N LEU A 364 -16.04 0.37 -4.50
CA LEU A 364 -15.60 0.85 -5.82
C LEU A 364 -15.46 -0.29 -6.84
N ASN A 365 -14.93 -1.43 -6.43
CA ASN A 365 -14.86 -2.63 -7.26
C ASN A 365 -16.25 -3.12 -7.66
N THR A 366 -17.24 -3.01 -6.78
CA THR A 366 -18.61 -3.43 -7.05
C THR A 366 -19.26 -2.52 -8.08
N VAL A 367 -19.08 -1.20 -7.94
CA VAL A 367 -19.52 -0.22 -8.96
C VAL A 367 -18.89 -0.54 -10.32
N TRP A 368 -17.56 -0.69 -10.35
CA TRP A 368 -16.83 -0.99 -11.59
C TRP A 368 -17.30 -2.28 -12.28
N ARG A 369 -17.51 -3.36 -11.52
CA ARG A 369 -18.03 -4.62 -12.08
C ARG A 369 -19.43 -4.47 -12.68
N ARG A 370 -20.24 -3.58 -12.12
CA ARG A 370 -21.58 -3.27 -12.66
C ARG A 370 -21.46 -2.45 -13.95
N VAL A 371 -20.60 -1.45 -13.96
CA VAL A 371 -20.30 -0.67 -15.16
C VAL A 371 -19.81 -1.59 -16.29
N CYS A 372 -18.80 -2.44 -16.07
CA CYS A 372 -18.33 -3.39 -17.07
C CYS A 372 -19.44 -4.27 -17.62
N ARG A 373 -20.24 -4.90 -16.74
CA ARG A 373 -21.35 -5.77 -17.18
C ARG A 373 -22.39 -5.05 -18.02
N ARG A 374 -22.66 -3.77 -17.75
CA ARG A 374 -23.61 -2.98 -18.54
C ARG A 374 -23.04 -2.60 -19.88
N LEU A 375 -21.76 -2.23 -19.93
CA LEU A 375 -21.05 -1.96 -21.17
C LEU A 375 -20.97 -3.20 -22.06
N ASP A 376 -20.60 -4.36 -21.48
CA ASP A 376 -20.56 -5.65 -22.17
C ASP A 376 -21.93 -5.99 -22.78
N LYS A 377 -23.01 -5.81 -22.00
CA LYS A 377 -24.39 -6.04 -22.46
C LYS A 377 -24.80 -5.08 -23.60
N ALA A 378 -24.26 -3.86 -23.61
CA ALA A 378 -24.49 -2.88 -24.66
C ALA A 378 -23.56 -3.07 -25.88
N GLY A 379 -22.62 -4.04 -25.85
CA GLY A 379 -21.62 -4.25 -26.89
C GLY A 379 -20.57 -3.15 -26.96
N ILE A 380 -20.46 -2.31 -25.93
CA ILE A 380 -19.55 -1.16 -25.89
C ILE A 380 -18.22 -1.60 -25.32
N GLN A 381 -17.16 -1.31 -26.07
CA GLN A 381 -15.77 -1.54 -25.66
C GLN A 381 -15.03 -0.22 -25.56
N MET A 382 -14.20 -0.07 -24.56
CA MET A 382 -13.40 1.14 -24.34
C MET A 382 -11.99 0.80 -23.85
N PRO A 383 -10.92 1.37 -24.43
CA PRO A 383 -9.59 1.29 -23.88
C PRO A 383 -9.45 2.32 -22.76
N GLY A 384 -8.57 2.04 -21.81
CA GLY A 384 -8.34 3.00 -20.75
C GLY A 384 -7.41 2.51 -19.64
N LEU A 385 -7.31 3.38 -18.64
CA LEU A 385 -6.53 3.19 -17.44
C LEU A 385 -7.36 3.58 -16.22
N ARG A 386 -7.31 2.75 -15.18
CA ARG A 386 -7.83 3.07 -13.84
C ARG A 386 -6.66 3.22 -12.86
N THR A 387 -6.71 4.27 -12.03
CA THR A 387 -5.80 4.46 -10.92
C THR A 387 -6.56 4.52 -9.59
N VAL A 388 -5.91 4.09 -8.50
CA VAL A 388 -6.45 4.14 -7.14
C VAL A 388 -5.62 5.10 -6.31
N GLU A 389 -6.27 6.00 -5.60
CA GLU A 389 -5.64 6.98 -4.74
C GLU A 389 -6.29 7.03 -3.35
N PRO A 390 -5.55 7.44 -2.31
CA PRO A 390 -6.14 7.81 -1.02
C PRO A 390 -6.65 9.26 -1.00
N HIS A 391 -7.75 9.48 -0.32
CA HIS A 391 -8.08 10.78 0.27
C HIS A 391 -7.18 11.08 1.47
N ALA A 392 -7.21 12.31 1.99
CA ALA A 392 -6.41 12.70 3.15
C ALA A 392 -6.60 11.77 4.37
N ASP A 393 -7.80 11.23 4.56
CA ASP A 393 -8.17 10.29 5.62
C ASP A 393 -7.86 8.81 5.29
N GLY A 394 -7.14 8.54 4.20
CA GLY A 394 -6.78 7.21 3.73
C GLY A 394 -7.87 6.46 2.96
N THR A 395 -9.09 6.97 2.87
CA THR A 395 -10.20 6.36 2.11
C THR A 395 -9.89 6.36 0.63
N THR A 396 -10.25 5.28 -0.08
CA THR A 396 -9.96 5.14 -1.52
C THR A 396 -10.89 5.95 -2.41
N HIS A 397 -10.34 6.50 -3.49
CA HIS A 397 -11.09 6.91 -4.67
C HIS A 397 -10.38 6.45 -5.93
N TRP A 398 -11.12 6.40 -7.04
CA TRP A 398 -10.59 5.94 -8.30
C TRP A 398 -10.65 7.02 -9.35
N ASN A 399 -9.60 7.10 -10.15
CA ASN A 399 -9.56 7.93 -11.34
C ASN A 399 -9.50 7.00 -12.56
N PHE A 400 -10.30 7.33 -13.57
CA PHE A 400 -10.31 6.64 -14.84
C PHE A 400 -9.92 7.63 -15.93
N LEU A 401 -9.11 7.17 -16.85
CA LEU A 401 -8.96 7.74 -18.19
C LEU A 401 -9.54 6.72 -19.15
N ILE A 402 -10.61 7.07 -19.83
CA ILE A 402 -11.32 6.18 -20.76
C ILE A 402 -11.46 6.85 -22.13
N TYR A 403 -11.50 6.03 -23.17
CA TYR A 403 -11.81 6.44 -24.50
C TYR A 403 -12.93 5.57 -25.08
N CYS A 404 -13.88 6.17 -25.80
CA CYS A 404 -14.98 5.46 -26.44
C CYS A 404 -15.39 6.14 -27.73
N ASN A 405 -16.16 5.46 -28.57
CA ASN A 405 -16.70 6.06 -29.77
C ASN A 405 -17.57 7.28 -29.42
N PRO A 406 -17.47 8.39 -30.20
CA PRO A 406 -18.24 9.59 -29.90
C PRO A 406 -19.75 9.36 -29.78
N HIS A 407 -20.33 8.48 -30.60
CA HIS A 407 -21.76 8.15 -30.58
C HIS A 407 -22.17 7.29 -29.36
N GLU A 408 -21.24 6.61 -28.71
CA GLU A 408 -21.47 5.80 -27.50
C GLU A 408 -21.28 6.60 -26.22
N SER A 409 -20.64 7.78 -26.31
CA SER A 409 -20.22 8.56 -25.15
C SER A 409 -21.35 8.85 -24.17
N ALA A 410 -22.52 9.27 -24.66
CA ALA A 410 -23.68 9.55 -23.82
C ALA A 410 -24.10 8.32 -23.01
N THR A 411 -24.13 7.15 -23.62
CA THR A 411 -24.47 5.87 -22.97
C THR A 411 -23.43 5.47 -21.95
N VAL A 412 -22.14 5.56 -22.29
CA VAL A 412 -21.02 5.25 -21.37
C VAL A 412 -21.11 6.11 -20.12
N LEU A 413 -21.23 7.44 -20.29
CA LEU A 413 -21.28 8.38 -19.18
C LEU A 413 -22.54 8.24 -18.34
N ALA A 414 -23.69 7.90 -18.94
CA ALA A 414 -24.93 7.59 -18.23
C ALA A 414 -24.74 6.36 -17.34
N ILE A 415 -24.18 5.27 -17.88
CA ILE A 415 -23.90 4.04 -17.12
C ILE A 415 -23.00 4.35 -15.90
N PHE A 416 -21.92 5.11 -16.07
CA PHE A 416 -21.06 5.49 -14.95
C PHE A 416 -21.81 6.30 -13.89
N ARG A 417 -22.61 7.27 -14.28
CA ARG A 417 -23.38 8.11 -13.35
C ARG A 417 -24.43 7.28 -12.57
N GLU A 418 -25.18 6.47 -13.27
CA GLU A 418 -26.23 5.64 -12.66
C GLU A 418 -25.67 4.64 -11.67
N GLU A 419 -24.59 3.94 -12.02
CA GLU A 419 -23.97 2.97 -11.11
C GLU A 419 -23.24 3.64 -9.92
N ALA A 420 -22.67 4.81 -10.10
CA ALA A 420 -22.08 5.60 -9.02
C ALA A 420 -23.14 6.14 -8.05
N MET A 421 -24.32 6.51 -8.57
CA MET A 421 -25.41 7.10 -7.80
C MET A 421 -26.44 6.08 -7.30
N ARG A 422 -26.24 4.79 -7.58
CA ARG A 422 -27.18 3.73 -7.18
C ARG A 422 -27.30 3.57 -5.66
N ASP A 423 -26.27 3.89 -4.93
CA ASP A 423 -26.18 3.78 -3.48
C ASP A 423 -26.16 5.18 -2.87
N GLU A 424 -27.09 5.46 -1.95
CA GLU A 424 -27.29 6.74 -1.30
C GLU A 424 -27.35 7.94 -2.30
N PRO A 425 -28.29 7.94 -3.29
CA PRO A 425 -28.37 8.98 -4.31
C PRO A 425 -28.72 10.36 -3.72
N ASP A 426 -29.47 10.38 -2.62
CA ASP A 426 -29.97 11.60 -1.97
C ASP A 426 -29.02 12.13 -0.88
N GLU A 427 -27.84 11.51 -0.75
CA GLU A 427 -26.82 12.00 0.18
C GLU A 427 -26.41 13.42 -0.20
N LYS A 428 -26.35 14.31 0.81
CA LYS A 428 -25.93 15.70 0.61
C LYS A 428 -24.54 15.78 -0.04
N GLY A 429 -24.45 16.40 -1.21
CA GLY A 429 -23.22 16.51 -1.99
C GLY A 429 -22.89 15.29 -2.86
N ALA A 430 -23.75 14.27 -2.92
CA ALA A 430 -23.52 13.11 -3.78
C ALA A 430 -23.45 13.51 -5.26
N LYS A 431 -24.37 14.37 -5.70
CA LYS A 431 -24.44 14.83 -7.10
C LYS A 431 -23.17 15.57 -7.55
N GLU A 432 -22.53 16.32 -6.65
CA GLU A 432 -21.34 17.12 -6.94
C GLU A 432 -20.03 16.38 -6.74
N HIS A 433 -20.00 15.38 -5.84
CA HIS A 433 -18.74 14.79 -5.36
C HIS A 433 -18.59 13.30 -5.58
N ARG A 434 -19.70 12.54 -5.76
CA ARG A 434 -19.65 11.09 -5.94
C ARG A 434 -18.98 10.69 -7.26
N ILE A 435 -19.32 11.41 -8.33
CA ILE A 435 -18.73 11.21 -9.64
C ILE A 435 -18.50 12.56 -10.32
N ARG A 436 -17.29 12.77 -10.80
CA ARG A 436 -16.91 13.91 -11.61
C ARG A 436 -16.43 13.41 -12.96
N ILE A 437 -16.92 13.99 -14.03
CA ILE A 437 -16.57 13.65 -15.41
C ILE A 437 -16.10 14.91 -16.10
N GLU A 438 -14.90 14.84 -16.70
CA GLU A 438 -14.32 15.90 -17.53
C GLU A 438 -14.02 15.31 -18.91
N ALA A 439 -14.52 15.94 -19.94
CA ALA A 439 -14.10 15.63 -21.31
C ALA A 439 -12.66 16.06 -21.50
N ILE A 440 -11.88 15.24 -22.16
CA ILE A 440 -10.50 15.58 -22.54
C ILE A 440 -10.58 16.55 -23.73
N ASP A 441 -9.92 17.68 -23.56
CA ASP A 441 -9.81 18.72 -24.55
C ASP A 441 -8.45 18.62 -25.26
N PRO A 442 -8.39 18.16 -26.52
CA PRO A 442 -7.13 18.00 -27.24
C PRO A 442 -6.33 19.30 -27.37
N GLU A 443 -7.02 20.47 -27.39
CA GLU A 443 -6.35 21.78 -27.48
C GLU A 443 -5.58 22.14 -26.21
N LYS A 444 -5.98 21.58 -25.06
CA LYS A 444 -5.29 21.73 -23.75
C LYS A 444 -4.18 20.72 -23.52
N GLY A 445 -3.98 19.79 -24.46
CA GLY A 445 -2.99 18.73 -24.44
C GLY A 445 -3.59 17.33 -24.36
N ASP A 446 -2.74 16.32 -24.52
CA ASP A 446 -3.13 14.92 -24.55
C ASP A 446 -3.76 14.45 -23.22
N GLY A 447 -4.57 13.41 -23.30
CA GLY A 447 -5.23 12.81 -22.10
C GLY A 447 -4.25 12.28 -21.06
N PHE A 448 -3.01 12.01 -21.45
CA PHE A 448 -1.98 11.50 -20.55
C PHE A 448 -1.61 12.52 -19.45
N ARG A 449 -1.69 13.83 -19.71
CA ARG A 449 -1.45 14.89 -18.72
C ARG A 449 -2.36 14.78 -17.50
N TYR A 450 -3.58 14.24 -17.67
CA TYR A 450 -4.52 14.02 -16.57
C TYR A 450 -4.06 12.92 -15.61
N VAL A 451 -3.34 11.92 -16.10
CA VAL A 451 -2.98 10.73 -15.31
C VAL A 451 -1.52 10.67 -14.88
N VAL A 452 -0.60 11.39 -15.55
CA VAL A 452 0.84 11.34 -15.22
C VAL A 452 1.12 11.71 -13.77
N LYS A 453 0.45 12.73 -13.25
CA LYS A 453 0.55 13.15 -11.85
C LYS A 453 0.20 12.00 -10.88
N TYR A 454 -0.85 11.26 -11.19
CA TYR A 454 -1.31 10.14 -10.36
C TYR A 454 -0.36 8.94 -10.46
N ILE A 455 0.14 8.66 -11.66
CA ILE A 455 1.16 7.62 -11.86
C ILE A 455 2.38 7.93 -11.01
N THR A 456 2.91 9.14 -11.09
CA THR A 456 4.11 9.56 -10.35
C THR A 456 3.89 9.52 -8.85
N LYS A 457 2.78 10.09 -8.36
CA LYS A 457 2.42 10.09 -6.94
C LYS A 457 2.31 8.69 -6.38
N MET A 458 1.60 7.79 -7.05
CA MET A 458 1.30 6.47 -6.54
C MET A 458 2.41 5.44 -6.82
N ALA A 459 3.32 5.70 -7.74
CA ALA A 459 4.46 4.83 -8.01
C ALA A 459 5.67 5.08 -7.10
N GLY A 460 5.65 6.16 -6.31
CA GLY A 460 6.59 6.39 -5.19
C GLY A 460 7.96 6.94 -5.57
N ASP A 461 8.11 7.61 -6.71
CA ASP A 461 9.34 8.26 -7.11
C ASP A 461 9.13 9.74 -7.42
N VAL A 462 9.95 10.60 -6.81
CA VAL A 462 9.95 12.06 -6.98
C VAL A 462 11.06 12.55 -7.91
N SER A 463 11.87 11.66 -8.46
CA SER A 463 13.03 12.01 -9.31
C SER A 463 12.65 12.32 -10.76
N VAL A 464 11.36 12.32 -11.09
CA VAL A 464 10.85 12.71 -12.42
C VAL A 464 10.84 14.23 -12.52
N ASP A 465 11.49 14.78 -13.55
CA ASP A 465 11.60 16.22 -13.77
C ASP A 465 10.22 16.90 -13.82
N GLY A 466 10.10 18.05 -13.17
CA GLY A 466 8.87 18.85 -13.11
C GLY A 466 7.82 18.36 -12.09
N VAL A 467 7.98 17.17 -11.51
CA VAL A 467 7.00 16.60 -10.55
C VAL A 467 7.05 17.28 -9.20
N ALA A 468 8.24 17.72 -8.77
CA ALA A 468 8.42 18.39 -7.47
C ALA A 468 7.64 19.71 -7.35
N SER A 469 7.32 20.37 -8.47
CA SER A 469 6.52 21.60 -8.54
C SER A 469 5.02 21.37 -8.47
N LEU A 470 4.55 20.11 -8.55
CA LEU A 470 3.13 19.81 -8.51
C LEU A 470 2.58 19.95 -7.08
N ASN A 471 1.33 20.40 -6.98
CA ASN A 471 0.60 20.47 -5.74
C ASN A 471 -0.28 19.23 -5.56
N ASP A 472 -0.31 18.68 -4.34
CA ASP A 472 -1.24 17.63 -4.01
C ASP A 472 -2.54 18.21 -3.46
N ARG A 473 -3.68 17.79 -4.03
CA ARG A 473 -5.01 18.31 -3.64
C ARG A 473 -5.38 17.95 -2.19
N TYR A 474 -4.90 16.83 -1.70
CA TYR A 474 -5.30 16.28 -0.41
C TYR A 474 -4.27 16.49 0.70
N SER A 475 -3.11 17.04 0.38
CA SER A 475 -2.05 17.33 1.34
C SER A 475 -1.81 18.84 1.48
N ALA A 476 -1.62 19.29 2.72
CA ALA A 476 -1.10 20.62 3.00
C ALA A 476 0.44 20.67 2.95
N ARG A 477 1.09 19.53 2.76
CA ARG A 477 2.55 19.36 2.67
C ARG A 477 3.04 19.36 1.23
N SER A 478 4.34 19.32 1.05
CA SER A 478 4.96 19.23 -0.29
C SER A 478 4.49 17.98 -1.05
N PHE A 479 4.55 18.04 -2.38
CA PHE A 479 4.24 16.88 -3.23
C PHE A 479 5.16 15.69 -2.95
N CYS A 480 6.45 15.93 -2.64
CA CYS A 480 7.39 14.87 -2.26
C CYS A 480 6.99 14.12 -0.99
N ASP A 481 6.48 14.82 0.04
CA ASP A 481 5.92 14.18 1.23
C ASP A 481 4.68 13.36 0.89
N ALA A 482 3.80 13.88 0.05
CA ALA A 482 2.60 13.19 -0.41
C ALA A 482 2.93 11.90 -1.18
N VAL A 483 3.94 11.92 -2.06
CA VAL A 483 4.43 10.72 -2.79
C VAL A 483 4.96 9.68 -1.81
N SER A 484 5.79 10.07 -0.85
CA SER A 484 6.33 9.16 0.16
C SER A 484 5.22 8.51 1.00
N ARG A 485 4.22 9.29 1.43
CA ARG A 485 3.07 8.79 2.19
C ARG A 485 2.17 7.89 1.35
N ALA A 486 1.94 8.22 0.08
CA ALA A 486 1.15 7.39 -0.82
C ALA A 486 1.80 6.01 -1.06
N ALA A 487 3.12 5.97 -1.19
CA ALA A 487 3.88 4.71 -1.29
C ALA A 487 3.76 3.87 0.00
N CYS A 488 3.81 4.49 1.18
CA CYS A 488 3.59 3.79 2.44
C CYS A 488 2.14 3.30 2.59
N TRP A 489 1.15 4.12 2.18
CA TRP A 489 -0.25 3.73 2.17
C TRP A 489 -0.50 2.50 1.29
N GLN A 490 0.12 2.45 0.09
CA GLN A 490 0.03 1.28 -0.78
C GLN A 490 0.61 0.02 -0.12
N LYS A 491 1.76 0.14 0.56
CA LYS A 491 2.39 -0.99 1.28
C LYS A 491 1.50 -1.51 2.41
N ALA A 492 0.86 -0.62 3.16
CA ALA A 492 -0.04 -0.99 4.26
C ALA A 492 -1.35 -1.62 3.76
N THR A 493 -1.95 -1.06 2.70
CA THR A 493 -3.25 -1.51 2.19
C THR A 493 -3.15 -2.69 1.21
N ARG A 494 -2.01 -2.82 0.51
CA ARG A 494 -1.73 -3.82 -0.53
C ARG A 494 -2.72 -3.78 -1.70
N LEU A 495 -3.26 -2.62 -2.00
CA LEU A 495 -4.21 -2.44 -3.10
C LEU A 495 -3.50 -2.39 -4.46
N ARG A 496 -4.17 -2.93 -5.49
CA ARG A 496 -3.72 -2.79 -6.87
C ARG A 496 -4.02 -1.39 -7.39
N LEU A 497 -2.98 -0.57 -7.58
CA LEU A 497 -3.12 0.85 -7.88
C LEU A 497 -3.45 1.16 -9.34
N PHE A 498 -2.98 0.34 -10.28
CA PHE A 498 -3.10 0.61 -11.71
C PHE A 498 -3.70 -0.59 -12.44
N GLN A 499 -4.63 -0.31 -13.36
CA GLN A 499 -5.20 -1.31 -14.24
C GLN A 499 -5.48 -0.70 -15.61
N PHE A 500 -4.83 -1.23 -16.64
CA PHE A 500 -5.17 -0.98 -18.03
C PHE A 500 -6.22 -1.98 -18.49
N PHE A 501 -7.10 -1.56 -19.38
CA PHE A 501 -8.11 -2.39 -19.99
C PHE A 501 -8.26 -2.05 -21.49
N GLY A 502 -8.78 -2.97 -22.30
CA GLY A 502 -8.89 -2.85 -23.75
C GLY A 502 -7.56 -2.99 -24.53
N VAL A 503 -6.43 -3.21 -23.84
CA VAL A 503 -5.09 -3.26 -24.45
C VAL A 503 -4.44 -4.64 -24.30
N PRO A 504 -3.42 -4.97 -25.13
CA PRO A 504 -2.66 -6.20 -25.01
C PRO A 504 -1.93 -6.35 -23.68
N SER A 505 -1.59 -7.61 -23.34
CA SER A 505 -0.90 -7.94 -22.09
C SER A 505 0.49 -7.33 -21.98
N VAL A 506 0.76 -6.58 -20.91
CA VAL A 506 2.10 -6.09 -20.59
C VAL A 506 3.07 -7.25 -20.25
N THR A 507 2.55 -8.41 -19.83
CA THR A 507 3.38 -9.57 -19.55
C THR A 507 4.00 -10.11 -20.83
N ALA A 508 3.22 -10.22 -21.92
CA ALA A 508 3.74 -10.62 -23.23
C ALA A 508 4.73 -9.56 -23.78
N TYR A 509 4.40 -8.28 -23.65
CA TYR A 509 5.31 -7.18 -23.99
C TYR A 509 6.68 -7.31 -23.27
N ARG A 510 6.68 -7.58 -21.95
CA ARG A 510 7.91 -7.77 -21.17
C ARG A 510 8.67 -9.01 -21.58
N GLN A 511 8.00 -10.10 -21.97
CA GLN A 511 8.66 -11.30 -22.47
C GLN A 511 9.32 -11.02 -23.83
N MET A 512 8.66 -10.30 -24.73
CA MET A 512 9.23 -9.90 -26.02
C MET A 512 10.48 -9.01 -25.83
N ARG A 513 10.44 -8.05 -24.90
CA ARG A 513 11.60 -7.20 -24.55
C ARG A 513 12.81 -7.97 -24.00
N SER A 514 12.68 -9.24 -23.68
CA SER A 514 13.84 -10.06 -23.30
C SER A 514 14.77 -10.37 -24.49
N PHE A 515 14.25 -10.34 -25.71
CA PHE A 515 15.04 -10.44 -26.93
C PHE A 515 15.62 -9.07 -27.31
N ARG A 516 16.95 -8.92 -27.14
CA ARG A 516 17.67 -7.66 -27.41
C ARG A 516 18.37 -7.63 -28.76
N ALA A 517 18.66 -8.79 -29.33
CA ALA A 517 19.18 -8.95 -30.67
C ALA A 517 18.06 -9.29 -31.63
N PRO A 518 18.25 -9.07 -32.96
CA PRO A 518 17.35 -9.56 -33.97
C PRO A 518 17.08 -11.07 -33.80
N LEU A 519 15.86 -11.48 -34.12
CA LEU A 519 15.50 -12.90 -34.03
C LEU A 519 16.26 -13.67 -35.10
N ASP A 520 17.01 -14.66 -34.68
CA ASP A 520 17.70 -15.57 -35.60
C ASP A 520 16.72 -16.64 -36.10
N PRO A 521 16.38 -16.68 -37.40
CA PRO A 521 15.51 -17.72 -37.97
C PRO A 521 16.02 -19.15 -37.74
N HIS A 522 17.33 -19.31 -37.56
CA HIS A 522 17.95 -20.62 -37.33
C HIS A 522 17.90 -21.05 -35.85
N HIS A 523 17.54 -20.13 -34.94
CA HIS A 523 17.36 -20.46 -33.53
C HIS A 523 16.24 -21.50 -33.36
N ILE A 524 16.47 -22.50 -32.49
CA ILE A 524 15.54 -23.61 -32.28
C ILE A 524 14.07 -23.18 -32.02
N ASN A 525 13.87 -22.06 -31.38
CA ASN A 525 12.54 -21.50 -31.14
C ASN A 525 11.90 -20.86 -32.36
N MET A 526 12.68 -20.52 -33.39
CA MET A 526 12.21 -19.86 -34.61
C MET A 526 11.97 -20.81 -35.76
N GLN A 527 12.57 -22.00 -35.74
CA GLN A 527 12.45 -23.02 -36.80
C GLN A 527 11.02 -23.51 -37.05
N GLN A 528 10.13 -23.30 -36.09
CA GLN A 528 8.71 -23.64 -36.21
C GLN A 528 7.86 -22.60 -36.93
N PHE A 529 8.45 -21.47 -37.34
CA PHE A 529 7.76 -20.36 -37.96
C PHE A 529 8.14 -20.17 -39.42
N THR A 530 7.20 -19.71 -40.22
CA THR A 530 7.50 -19.28 -41.59
C THR A 530 8.35 -18.01 -41.59
N PRO A 531 9.11 -17.70 -42.67
CA PRO A 531 9.86 -16.44 -42.77
C PRO A 531 9.00 -15.20 -42.57
N GLN A 532 7.74 -15.21 -43.02
CA GLN A 532 6.80 -14.11 -42.79
C GLN A 532 6.44 -13.93 -41.30
N GLN A 533 6.18 -15.03 -40.61
CA GLN A 533 5.90 -15.02 -39.17
C GLN A 533 7.09 -14.54 -38.33
N VAL A 534 8.33 -14.92 -38.76
CA VAL A 534 9.56 -14.41 -38.12
C VAL A 534 9.69 -12.90 -38.33
N ALA A 535 9.36 -12.39 -39.54
CA ALA A 535 9.38 -10.97 -39.82
C ALA A 535 8.33 -10.20 -38.99
N GLU A 536 7.12 -10.74 -38.83
CA GLU A 536 6.08 -10.15 -37.96
C GLU A 536 6.52 -10.13 -36.48
N LEU A 537 7.10 -11.23 -36.01
CA LEU A 537 7.68 -11.32 -34.66
C LEU A 537 8.80 -10.31 -34.44
N GLU A 538 9.68 -10.14 -35.44
CA GLU A 538 10.78 -9.17 -35.39
C GLU A 538 10.26 -7.74 -35.37
N ALA A 539 9.23 -7.40 -36.12
CA ALA A 539 8.59 -6.09 -36.07
C ALA A 539 8.03 -5.79 -34.67
N ILE A 540 7.38 -6.79 -34.05
CA ILE A 540 6.87 -6.66 -32.67
C ILE A 540 8.03 -6.54 -31.67
N ARG A 541 9.12 -7.31 -31.85
CA ARG A 541 10.31 -7.23 -31.00
C ARG A 541 10.93 -5.83 -31.05
N MET A 542 11.11 -5.29 -32.25
CA MET A 542 11.65 -3.93 -32.45
C MET A 542 10.82 -2.88 -31.76
N ALA A 543 9.48 -2.91 -31.93
CA ALA A 543 8.57 -2.01 -31.23
C ALA A 543 8.70 -2.14 -29.69
N CYS A 544 8.76 -3.37 -29.19
CA CYS A 544 8.93 -3.62 -27.75
C CYS A 544 10.30 -3.15 -27.24
N ASP A 545 11.38 -3.35 -27.98
CA ASP A 545 12.73 -2.94 -27.59
C ASP A 545 12.88 -1.42 -27.58
N ALA A 546 12.33 -0.75 -28.60
CA ALA A 546 12.26 0.70 -28.67
C ALA A 546 11.37 1.36 -27.58
N GLY A 547 10.56 0.57 -26.90
CA GLY A 547 9.59 1.11 -25.93
C GLY A 547 8.34 1.68 -26.61
N ASP A 548 8.13 1.40 -27.87
CA ASP A 548 6.95 1.83 -28.65
C ASP A 548 5.75 0.92 -28.37
N PHE A 549 5.03 1.24 -27.30
CA PHE A 549 3.85 0.46 -26.90
C PHE A 549 2.66 0.70 -27.84
N ARG A 550 2.61 1.84 -28.56
CA ARG A 550 1.57 2.12 -29.57
C ARG A 550 1.67 1.12 -30.73
N THR A 551 2.85 1.00 -31.34
CA THR A 551 3.09 0.02 -32.39
C THR A 551 2.89 -1.41 -31.91
N TYR A 552 3.28 -1.73 -30.65
CA TYR A 552 2.97 -3.02 -30.04
C TYR A 552 1.47 -3.31 -29.97
N ILE A 553 0.62 -2.32 -29.62
CA ILE A 553 -0.84 -2.48 -29.63
C ILE A 553 -1.33 -2.79 -31.04
N LEU A 554 -0.90 -2.02 -32.05
CA LEU A 554 -1.34 -2.18 -33.43
C LEU A 554 -0.95 -3.55 -34.00
N LEU A 555 0.31 -3.95 -33.87
CA LEU A 555 0.82 -5.21 -34.35
C LEU A 555 0.21 -6.42 -33.61
N ASN A 556 -0.31 -6.22 -32.41
CA ASN A 556 -0.99 -7.26 -31.64
C ASN A 556 -2.52 -7.21 -31.78
N GLY A 557 -3.05 -6.72 -32.89
CA GLY A 557 -4.45 -6.72 -33.25
C GLY A 557 -5.23 -5.47 -32.79
N GLY A 558 -4.55 -4.40 -32.37
CA GLY A 558 -5.19 -3.15 -31.97
C GLY A 558 -5.87 -3.21 -30.61
N PHE A 559 -6.78 -2.27 -30.35
CA PHE A 559 -7.69 -2.35 -29.20
C PHE A 559 -8.73 -3.46 -29.43
N PHE A 560 -9.26 -4.01 -28.34
CA PHE A 560 -10.41 -4.93 -28.33
C PHE A 560 -10.28 -6.27 -29.09
N CYS A 561 -9.09 -6.57 -29.63
CA CYS A 561 -8.89 -7.86 -30.28
C CYS A 561 -9.09 -9.01 -29.28
N SER A 562 -10.00 -9.94 -29.60
CA SER A 562 -10.25 -11.14 -28.81
C SER A 562 -9.13 -12.18 -28.96
N GLU A 563 -8.58 -12.28 -30.18
CA GLU A 563 -7.51 -13.20 -30.54
C GLU A 563 -6.18 -12.45 -30.70
N ARG A 564 -5.55 -12.18 -29.56
CA ARG A 564 -4.26 -11.51 -29.52
C ARG A 564 -3.18 -12.37 -30.14
N LEU A 565 -2.37 -11.79 -31.03
CA LEU A 565 -1.23 -12.45 -31.66
C LEU A 565 -0.20 -12.89 -30.62
N LEU A 566 0.11 -11.99 -29.65
CA LEU A 566 0.96 -12.30 -28.51
C LEU A 566 0.14 -12.41 -27.22
N ARG A 567 0.26 -13.56 -26.55
CA ARG A 567 -0.34 -13.83 -25.24
C ARG A 567 0.72 -14.37 -24.27
N PRO A 568 0.60 -14.14 -22.97
CA PRO A 568 1.52 -14.75 -21.99
C PRO A 568 1.41 -16.28 -22.03
N PHE A 569 2.55 -16.96 -21.96
CA PHE A 569 2.62 -18.41 -21.88
C PHE A 569 3.07 -18.84 -20.49
N TYR A 570 2.26 -19.66 -19.84
CA TYR A 570 2.51 -20.16 -18.49
C TYR A 570 2.72 -21.68 -18.53
N ILE A 571 3.69 -22.15 -17.75
CA ILE A 571 3.96 -23.58 -17.60
C ILE A 571 3.73 -23.94 -16.13
N GLN A 572 3.07 -25.10 -15.91
CA GLN A 572 3.02 -25.73 -14.60
C GLN A 572 4.42 -26.24 -14.25
N PRO A 573 5.05 -25.79 -13.16
CA PRO A 573 6.35 -26.34 -12.74
C PRO A 573 6.25 -27.85 -12.51
N GLN A 574 7.22 -28.58 -13.03
CA GLN A 574 7.30 -30.04 -12.90
C GLN A 574 8.63 -30.48 -12.27
N GLU A 575 8.60 -31.61 -11.60
CA GLU A 575 9.76 -32.29 -11.04
C GLU A 575 9.57 -33.81 -11.29
N GLY A 576 10.51 -34.43 -12.05
CA GLY A 576 10.37 -35.81 -12.44
C GLY A 576 9.12 -36.14 -13.26
N GLY A 577 8.64 -35.20 -14.11
CA GLY A 577 7.43 -35.36 -14.94
C GLY A 577 6.08 -35.21 -14.20
N LYS A 578 6.12 -34.91 -12.89
CA LYS A 578 4.93 -34.66 -12.07
C LYS A 578 4.85 -33.17 -11.69
N PRO A 579 3.66 -32.63 -11.39
CA PRO A 579 3.55 -31.27 -10.86
C PRO A 579 4.44 -31.09 -9.65
N ARG A 580 5.25 -30.02 -9.66
CA ARG A 580 6.05 -29.67 -8.49
C ARG A 580 5.17 -29.12 -7.39
N PHE A 581 5.41 -29.56 -6.16
CA PHE A 581 4.67 -29.12 -5.00
C PHE A 581 5.44 -28.05 -4.21
N ASN A 582 4.72 -27.13 -3.61
CA ASN A 582 5.28 -26.16 -2.67
C ASN A 582 5.47 -26.81 -1.29
N ARG A 583 6.07 -26.09 -0.34
CA ARG A 583 6.32 -26.60 1.02
C ARG A 583 5.04 -26.90 1.84
N TYR A 584 3.88 -26.50 1.34
CA TYR A 584 2.59 -26.80 1.94
C TYR A 584 1.91 -28.03 1.33
N GLY A 585 2.54 -28.70 0.38
CA GLY A 585 2.02 -29.88 -0.27
C GLY A 585 1.01 -29.60 -1.38
N GLU A 586 1.02 -28.37 -1.93
CA GLU A 586 0.14 -27.96 -3.01
C GLU A 586 0.89 -27.84 -4.33
N PRO A 587 0.25 -28.10 -5.47
CA PRO A 587 0.88 -27.84 -6.76
C PRO A 587 1.33 -26.38 -6.86
N CYS A 588 2.58 -26.15 -7.25
CA CYS A 588 3.06 -24.80 -7.49
C CYS A 588 2.20 -24.11 -8.54
N ALA A 589 1.88 -22.83 -8.37
CA ALA A 589 1.15 -22.08 -9.37
C ALA A 589 1.89 -22.04 -10.72
N PRO A 590 1.18 -21.99 -11.86
CA PRO A 590 1.80 -21.82 -13.17
C PRO A 590 2.69 -20.56 -13.19
N VAL A 591 3.88 -20.71 -13.77
CA VAL A 591 4.85 -19.60 -13.88
C VAL A 591 5.00 -19.15 -15.33
N ILE A 592 5.23 -17.85 -15.52
CA ILE A 592 5.47 -17.32 -16.87
C ILE A 592 6.74 -17.94 -17.45
N SER A 593 6.66 -18.55 -18.62
CA SER A 593 7.79 -19.18 -19.31
C SER A 593 8.14 -18.50 -20.64
N GLY A 594 7.23 -17.71 -21.15
CA GLY A 594 7.41 -17.03 -22.42
C GLY A 594 6.11 -16.37 -22.89
N PHE A 595 5.89 -16.39 -24.18
CA PHE A 595 4.66 -15.96 -24.81
C PHE A 595 4.19 -16.96 -25.87
N MET A 596 2.90 -16.91 -26.19
CA MET A 596 2.32 -17.55 -27.35
C MET A 596 2.38 -16.57 -28.52
N PHE A 597 2.79 -17.03 -29.68
CA PHE A 597 2.60 -16.34 -30.96
C PHE A 597 1.59 -17.15 -31.78
N GLY A 598 0.38 -16.61 -31.85
CA GLY A 598 -0.75 -17.42 -32.30
C GLY A 598 -0.92 -18.69 -31.44
N PRO A 599 -0.93 -19.89 -32.00
CA PRO A 599 -1.02 -21.15 -31.26
C PRO A 599 0.34 -21.65 -30.74
N VAL A 600 1.46 -21.06 -31.14
CA VAL A 600 2.80 -21.58 -30.93
C VAL A 600 3.48 -20.95 -29.72
N PRO A 601 3.98 -21.75 -28.75
CA PRO A 601 4.69 -21.22 -27.59
C PRO A 601 6.14 -20.84 -27.94
N VAL A 602 6.55 -19.64 -27.54
CA VAL A 602 7.94 -19.18 -27.59
C VAL A 602 8.45 -19.06 -26.16
N ILE A 603 9.42 -19.89 -25.82
CA ILE A 603 10.02 -19.91 -24.49
C ILE A 603 11.10 -18.82 -24.41
N THR A 604 11.00 -17.95 -23.43
CA THR A 604 11.97 -16.88 -23.19
C THR A 604 12.80 -17.12 -21.93
N ARG A 605 12.50 -18.15 -21.17
CA ARG A 605 13.12 -18.47 -19.89
C ARG A 605 13.61 -19.92 -19.87
N PHE A 606 14.83 -20.10 -20.32
CA PHE A 606 15.44 -21.44 -20.50
C PHE A 606 16.16 -21.97 -19.26
N MET A 607 16.68 -21.09 -18.41
CA MET A 607 17.51 -21.51 -17.28
C MET A 607 16.89 -21.09 -15.94
N GLY A 608 17.01 -21.95 -14.94
CA GLY A 608 16.72 -21.65 -13.55
C GLY A 608 17.84 -20.80 -12.94
N CYS A 609 17.47 -19.79 -12.14
CA CYS A 609 18.43 -19.06 -11.34
C CYS A 609 18.16 -19.29 -9.86
N ILE A 610 19.21 -19.32 -9.06
CA ILE A 610 19.15 -19.45 -7.61
C ILE A 610 19.49 -18.08 -7.00
N VAL A 611 18.70 -17.64 -6.03
CA VAL A 611 18.99 -16.45 -5.25
C VAL A 611 19.46 -16.88 -3.87
N ARG A 612 20.68 -16.49 -3.49
CA ARG A 612 21.24 -16.74 -2.17
C ARG A 612 22.16 -15.61 -1.72
N ARG A 613 22.53 -15.60 -0.45
CA ARG A 613 23.55 -14.67 0.06
C ARG A 613 24.90 -14.96 -0.60
N MET A 614 25.62 -13.90 -0.91
CA MET A 614 26.98 -13.96 -1.44
C MET A 614 28.01 -14.15 -0.33
N THR A 615 29.01 -14.97 -0.60
CA THR A 615 30.22 -15.05 0.21
C THR A 615 31.06 -13.76 0.05
N PRO A 616 32.05 -13.50 0.93
CA PRO A 616 32.97 -12.34 0.75
C PRO A 616 33.69 -12.33 -0.60
N ALA A 617 34.16 -13.48 -1.09
CA ALA A 617 34.82 -13.59 -2.40
C ALA A 617 33.87 -13.24 -3.57
N GLU A 618 32.61 -13.71 -3.50
CA GLU A 618 31.60 -13.43 -4.53
C GLU A 618 31.21 -11.94 -4.53
N LYS A 619 31.26 -11.26 -3.41
CA LYS A 619 31.04 -9.79 -3.36
C LYS A 619 32.14 -9.03 -4.08
N ILE A 620 33.40 -9.40 -3.87
CA ILE A 620 34.54 -8.82 -4.60
C ILE A 620 34.38 -9.06 -6.11
N ARG A 621 34.05 -10.28 -6.51
CA ARG A 621 33.78 -10.61 -7.93
C ARG A 621 32.60 -9.81 -8.49
N ALA A 622 31.55 -9.55 -7.70
CA ALA A 622 30.43 -8.71 -8.13
C ALA A 622 30.86 -7.24 -8.37
N GLU A 623 31.75 -6.71 -7.56
CA GLU A 623 32.34 -5.38 -7.73
C GLU A 623 33.22 -5.30 -8.97
N GLU A 624 34.05 -6.33 -9.23
CA GLU A 624 34.84 -6.46 -10.46
C GLU A 624 33.97 -6.51 -11.71
N ILE A 625 32.86 -7.26 -11.67
CA ILE A 625 31.88 -7.31 -12.77
C ILE A 625 31.24 -5.94 -13.01
N ARG A 626 30.97 -5.16 -11.96
CA ARG A 626 30.41 -3.80 -12.08
C ARG A 626 31.41 -2.78 -12.60
N SER A 627 32.66 -2.86 -12.16
CA SER A 627 33.73 -1.90 -12.52
C SER A 627 34.27 -2.08 -13.93
N GLY A 628 33.83 -3.11 -14.65
CA GLY A 628 34.29 -3.35 -16.04
C GLY A 628 35.74 -3.76 -16.12
N GLY A 629 36.23 -4.56 -15.18
CA GLY A 629 37.61 -5.11 -15.21
C GLY A 629 37.91 -5.73 -16.56
N ASP A 630 38.84 -5.14 -17.31
CA ASP A 630 39.30 -5.54 -18.62
C ASP A 630 39.96 -6.92 -18.56
N GLY A 631 39.18 -7.94 -18.86
CA GLY A 631 39.63 -9.29 -19.14
C GLY A 631 38.91 -9.82 -20.36
N ALA A 632 39.66 -10.16 -21.37
CA ALA A 632 39.21 -10.57 -22.68
C ALA A 632 37.91 -11.42 -22.68
N GLY A 633 36.85 -10.91 -23.32
CA GLY A 633 35.59 -11.63 -23.53
C GLY A 633 34.42 -11.22 -22.61
N SER A 634 34.51 -10.14 -21.86
CA SER A 634 33.44 -9.73 -20.92
C SER A 634 32.24 -9.12 -21.66
N VAL A 635 31.20 -9.88 -21.84
CA VAL A 635 29.84 -9.36 -22.04
C VAL A 635 29.54 -8.47 -20.84
N SER A 636 29.27 -7.16 -21.04
CA SER A 636 29.03 -6.20 -19.95
C SER A 636 27.99 -6.74 -18.97
N SER A 637 28.08 -6.35 -17.69
CA SER A 637 27.09 -6.74 -16.66
C SER A 637 25.65 -6.42 -17.10
N ALA A 638 25.46 -5.31 -17.82
CA ALA A 638 24.20 -4.97 -18.46
C ALA A 638 23.81 -5.96 -19.59
N SER A 639 24.78 -6.48 -20.35
CA SER A 639 24.54 -7.48 -21.38
C SER A 639 24.32 -8.88 -20.78
N ARG A 640 24.98 -9.22 -19.67
CA ARG A 640 24.69 -10.45 -18.89
C ARG A 640 23.32 -10.38 -18.24
N LEU A 641 22.93 -9.26 -17.64
CA LEU A 641 21.57 -8.99 -17.17
C LEU A 641 20.53 -9.00 -18.32
N ARG A 642 20.95 -8.59 -19.52
CA ARG A 642 20.11 -8.62 -20.73
C ARG A 642 19.88 -10.03 -21.26
N LEU A 643 20.88 -10.92 -21.17
CA LEU A 643 20.76 -12.34 -21.45
C LEU A 643 19.97 -13.09 -20.35
N MET A 644 19.84 -12.51 -19.14
CA MET A 644 19.41 -13.14 -17.90
C MET A 644 18.10 -12.60 -17.34
N ARG A 645 17.15 -12.16 -18.10
CA ARG A 645 15.77 -12.12 -17.62
C ARG A 645 15.23 -13.54 -17.45
N PHE A 646 15.92 -14.29 -16.60
CA PHE A 646 15.70 -15.70 -16.38
C PHE A 646 14.92 -15.96 -15.11
N ARG A 647 14.24 -17.06 -15.11
CA ARG A 647 13.49 -17.68 -14.06
C ARG A 647 14.23 -17.66 -12.73
N ALA A 648 13.76 -16.91 -11.77
CA ALA A 648 13.83 -17.42 -10.41
C ALA A 648 12.90 -18.63 -10.36
N THR A 649 13.43 -19.83 -10.57
CA THR A 649 12.73 -21.00 -10.10
C THR A 649 12.78 -20.89 -8.60
N SER A 650 11.62 -20.80 -7.96
CA SER A 650 11.45 -21.06 -6.55
C SER A 650 11.82 -22.54 -6.28
N GLY A 651 13.08 -22.86 -6.40
CA GLY A 651 13.69 -23.98 -5.72
C GLY A 651 13.71 -23.57 -4.27
N ALA A 652 13.41 -24.45 -3.35
CA ALA A 652 13.31 -24.31 -1.91
C ALA A 652 14.41 -23.46 -1.19
N ALA A 653 14.79 -22.36 -1.78
CA ALA A 653 15.37 -21.22 -1.12
C ALA A 653 14.18 -20.48 -0.51
N GLU A 654 14.17 -20.38 0.80
CA GLU A 654 13.38 -19.43 1.54
C GLU A 654 13.23 -18.18 0.70
N SER A 655 12.04 -17.99 0.10
CA SER A 655 11.74 -16.72 -0.53
C SER A 655 11.94 -15.70 0.56
N PRO A 656 12.90 -14.77 0.43
CA PRO A 656 12.99 -13.70 1.40
C PRO A 656 11.62 -13.07 1.48
N PRO A 657 11.25 -12.50 2.59
CA PRO A 657 10.05 -11.69 2.68
C PRO A 657 10.26 -10.51 1.75
N LEU A 658 9.99 -10.69 0.46
CA LEU A 658 9.75 -9.60 -0.46
C LEU A 658 8.37 -9.06 -0.11
N ASP A 659 8.33 -8.27 0.98
CA ASP A 659 7.33 -7.25 1.19
C ASP A 659 7.59 -6.14 0.15
N LEU A 660 7.29 -6.43 -1.11
CA LEU A 660 7.20 -5.47 -2.22
C LEU A 660 5.76 -5.34 -2.65
#